data_4b24d7010d396294e7cc4c1b37cdabb6
#
_entry.id   4b24d7010d396294e7cc4c1b37cdabb6
#
_cell.length_a   1.000
_cell.length_b   1.000
_cell.length_c   1.000
_cell.angle_alpha   90.00
_cell.angle_beta   90.00
_cell.angle_gamma   90.00
#
_symmetry.space_group_name_H-M   'P 1'
#
loop_
_entity.id
_entity.type
_entity.pdbx_description
1 polymer ?
#
loop_
_entity_poly.entity_id
_entity_poly.type
_entity_poly.pdbx_seq_one_letter_code
_entity_poly.pdbx_strand_id
1 'polypeptide(L)'
;MRNVLKAETLERRFPLLSVENGCIVSKDADLTVAFEVELPELYTVTADEYEAMHSSWIKAVKVLPEHSVVCKQDWFVKETYRPKTDDGEQSFLTRSYELHFNERPYLNHKCYLFLTKTTRERSRRKSDFNTLCRGFLLPKEITDKDAAARFLEAVEQFERIMNDSGHIRLRRLETDEITGTKERPGLVEKYFSLSLEDETAVLQDICLKPGRMRIGDKRLCLHTLSDTEDLPGRLSTDMRYERMSTDRSDCRLSFAAPVGLLLSCNHIYSQYVFIDDAQEILQMMEKNSRNMLSLSKYSRSNAINQEWTEMYLDEAHTKGVLPVRCHCNVIAWAEDAEEFRRIRNDTGSQLAMMECTPRYNTIDTPVIYWAGIPGNAGDFPSEESFYTFLEQAVCLFAGETNYRNSPSPFGIRLADRQNGIPVHVDISDLPMKRGIITNRNKFILGPSGSGKSFFTNHLVRQYYEQGAHILLVDTGNSYQGLCRMIHDRTNGKDGIYITYEEDNPISFNPFYTESGKFDVEKRDSINTLILTLWKREDESPKRSEEVALSGAVNAYIRKISENRNIRPDFNGFYEFVTEDYRRMIEEKKVREKDFDIDGFLNVLEPFYRGGDYDFLLNSDKELDLTGKRFIVFELDNISSNKVLLPVVTLIIMETFIAKMRRLKGIRKMILIEECWKALMSANMSEYIKYLFKTVRKYFGEAVVVTQEVDDIISSPIVKEAIINNSDCKILLDQRKYINKFEHIQRLLGLTEKEKGQILSINQANHPGRFYREVWIGLGGTCSAVYATEVSEEEYFTFTTEESEKLEVQRIAGGPEGSLEGAIRRLAEKKREEQKQVSNPK
;
A
#
# COMPACT_ATOMS: atom_id res chain seq x y z
N MET A 1 8.93 -38.06 31.77
CA MET A 1 9.68 -37.78 30.53
C MET A 1 11.18 -38.19 30.52
N ARG A 2 11.95 -38.03 31.60
CA ARG A 2 13.43 -38.32 31.56
C ARG A 2 13.87 -39.67 30.97
N ASN A 3 13.03 -40.71 30.98
CA ASN A 3 13.37 -42.06 30.49
C ASN A 3 12.70 -42.46 29.18
N VAL A 4 11.88 -41.62 28.57
CA VAL A 4 11.05 -41.98 27.40
C VAL A 4 11.65 -41.46 26.08
N LEU A 5 12.33 -40.34 26.12
CA LEU A 5 12.95 -39.76 24.93
C LEU A 5 14.38 -40.28 24.73
N LYS A 6 14.49 -41.34 23.96
CA LYS A 6 15.79 -41.85 23.47
C LYS A 6 16.09 -41.31 22.10
N ALA A 7 17.37 -41.25 21.71
CA ALA A 7 17.75 -40.90 20.34
C ALA A 7 17.19 -41.98 19.39
N GLU A 8 16.32 -41.55 18.46
CA GLU A 8 15.67 -42.36 17.45
C GLU A 8 15.69 -41.64 16.11
N THR A 9 15.46 -42.34 15.02
CA THR A 9 15.28 -41.70 13.70
C THR A 9 13.92 -40.98 13.64
N LEU A 10 13.86 -39.84 12.97
CA LEU A 10 12.62 -39.08 12.79
C LEU A 10 11.53 -39.96 12.14
N GLU A 11 11.88 -40.77 11.15
CA GLU A 11 10.98 -41.67 10.43
C GLU A 11 10.16 -42.59 11.37
N ARG A 12 10.76 -43.05 12.45
CA ARG A 12 10.09 -43.95 13.41
C ARG A 12 9.03 -43.20 14.24
N ARG A 13 9.26 -41.92 14.52
CA ARG A 13 8.38 -41.10 15.35
C ARG A 13 7.44 -40.17 14.52
N PHE A 14 7.72 -40.01 13.25
CA PHE A 14 6.97 -39.15 12.38
C PHE A 14 5.47 -39.48 12.42
N PRO A 15 4.59 -38.48 12.75
CA PRO A 15 3.20 -38.79 13.08
C PRO A 15 2.31 -38.98 11.85
N LEU A 16 2.74 -38.52 10.65
CA LEU A 16 1.93 -38.59 9.45
C LEU A 16 2.11 -39.93 8.72
N LEU A 17 1.02 -40.43 8.12
CA LEU A 17 1.00 -41.65 7.33
C LEU A 17 1.10 -41.34 5.83
N SER A 18 0.20 -40.51 5.34
CA SER A 18 0.13 -40.13 3.91
C SER A 18 -0.53 -38.80 3.73
N VAL A 19 -0.35 -38.22 2.53
CA VAL A 19 -1.13 -37.09 2.04
C VAL A 19 -1.79 -37.49 0.73
N GLU A 20 -3.11 -37.51 0.71
CA GLU A 20 -3.91 -37.96 -0.45
C GLU A 20 -5.01 -36.96 -0.74
N ASN A 21 -5.11 -36.53 -2.01
CA ASN A 21 -6.12 -35.55 -2.46
C ASN A 21 -6.13 -34.27 -1.63
N GLY A 22 -4.97 -33.76 -1.22
CA GLY A 22 -4.84 -32.57 -0.37
C GLY A 22 -5.27 -32.77 1.08
N CYS A 23 -5.53 -34.00 1.50
CA CYS A 23 -5.82 -34.36 2.89
C CYS A 23 -4.63 -35.07 3.55
N ILE A 24 -4.25 -34.62 4.74
CA ILE A 24 -3.20 -35.26 5.55
C ILE A 24 -3.85 -36.31 6.45
N VAL A 25 -3.30 -37.51 6.42
CA VAL A 25 -3.74 -38.61 7.28
C VAL A 25 -2.63 -38.91 8.29
N SER A 26 -2.94 -38.83 9.58
CA SER A 26 -1.99 -39.19 10.65
C SER A 26 -1.90 -40.70 10.82
N LYS A 27 -0.82 -41.20 11.47
CA LYS A 27 -0.67 -42.63 11.84
C LYS A 27 -1.70 -43.08 12.87
N ASP A 28 -2.33 -42.17 13.59
CA ASP A 28 -3.48 -42.40 14.46
C ASP A 28 -4.81 -42.18 13.75
N ALA A 29 -4.77 -41.99 12.41
CA ALA A 29 -5.87 -41.83 11.47
C ALA A 29 -6.74 -40.57 11.68
N ASP A 30 -6.18 -39.50 12.23
CA ASP A 30 -6.80 -38.21 12.10
C ASP A 30 -6.77 -37.75 10.64
N LEU A 31 -7.83 -37.07 10.21
CA LEU A 31 -7.95 -36.52 8.86
C LEU A 31 -7.85 -35.01 8.95
N THR A 32 -6.89 -34.42 8.26
CA THR A 32 -6.67 -32.95 8.26
C THR A 32 -6.73 -32.37 6.86
N VAL A 33 -7.45 -31.26 6.72
CA VAL A 33 -7.43 -30.40 5.54
C VAL A 33 -6.66 -29.13 5.87
N ALA A 34 -5.70 -28.77 5.01
CA ALA A 34 -4.82 -27.62 5.20
C ALA A 34 -5.15 -26.49 4.22
N PHE A 35 -5.13 -25.27 4.72
CA PHE A 35 -5.36 -24.04 3.95
C PHE A 35 -4.24 -23.04 4.16
N GLU A 36 -3.90 -22.29 3.12
CA GLU A 36 -3.25 -20.98 3.25
C GLU A 36 -4.34 -19.93 3.46
N VAL A 37 -4.13 -19.03 4.41
CA VAL A 37 -5.09 -17.99 4.79
C VAL A 37 -4.58 -16.64 4.35
N GLU A 38 -5.34 -15.96 3.51
CA GLU A 38 -5.09 -14.56 3.18
C GLU A 38 -5.86 -13.66 4.15
N LEU A 39 -5.12 -13.01 5.05
CA LEU A 39 -5.64 -12.03 6.00
C LEU A 39 -5.60 -10.62 5.40
N PRO A 40 -6.38 -9.67 5.91
CA PRO A 40 -6.26 -8.26 5.57
C PRO A 40 -4.88 -7.71 5.98
N GLU A 41 -4.46 -6.64 5.31
CA GLU A 41 -3.19 -6.00 5.57
C GLU A 41 -3.23 -5.15 6.86
N LEU A 42 -2.11 -5.08 7.55
CA LEU A 42 -1.97 -4.34 8.81
C LEU A 42 -2.39 -2.87 8.64
N TYR A 43 -3.11 -2.32 9.62
CA TYR A 43 -3.64 -0.95 9.65
C TYR A 43 -4.71 -0.62 8.58
N THR A 44 -5.30 -1.60 7.92
CA THR A 44 -6.32 -1.37 6.90
C THR A 44 -7.74 -1.74 7.34
N VAL A 45 -7.91 -2.27 8.55
CA VAL A 45 -9.16 -2.82 9.08
C VAL A 45 -9.79 -1.87 10.11
N THR A 46 -11.11 -1.74 10.07
CA THR A 46 -11.91 -0.99 11.07
C THR A 46 -12.34 -1.88 12.23
N ALA A 47 -12.83 -1.30 13.34
CA ALA A 47 -13.44 -2.04 14.44
C ALA A 47 -14.62 -2.90 13.94
N ASP A 48 -15.52 -2.34 13.13
CA ASP A 48 -16.67 -3.07 12.56
C ASP A 48 -16.23 -4.23 11.65
N GLU A 49 -15.15 -4.05 10.89
CA GLU A 49 -14.59 -5.11 10.06
C GLU A 49 -13.95 -6.23 10.90
N TYR A 50 -13.32 -5.91 12.06
CA TYR A 50 -12.86 -6.94 13.02
C TYR A 50 -14.03 -7.72 13.60
N GLU A 51 -15.12 -7.06 13.97
CA GLU A 51 -16.34 -7.75 14.43
C GLU A 51 -16.98 -8.62 13.34
N ALA A 52 -16.99 -8.16 12.09
CA ALA A 52 -17.46 -8.94 10.96
C ALA A 52 -16.62 -10.19 10.70
N MET A 53 -15.28 -10.07 10.77
CA MET A 53 -14.36 -11.22 10.68
C MET A 53 -14.58 -12.20 11.81
N HIS A 54 -14.69 -11.72 13.05
CA HIS A 54 -14.98 -12.52 14.22
C HIS A 54 -16.30 -13.30 14.06
N SER A 55 -17.38 -12.63 13.63
CA SER A 55 -18.67 -13.27 13.35
C SER A 55 -18.56 -14.34 12.27
N SER A 56 -17.71 -14.13 11.25
CA SER A 56 -17.51 -15.09 10.17
C SER A 56 -16.77 -16.35 10.67
N TRP A 57 -15.75 -16.19 11.49
CA TRP A 57 -15.09 -17.31 12.15
C TRP A 57 -16.06 -18.14 13.00
N ILE A 58 -16.87 -17.50 13.83
CA ILE A 58 -17.88 -18.19 14.67
C ILE A 58 -18.85 -19.00 13.79
N LYS A 59 -19.38 -18.42 12.72
CA LYS A 59 -20.29 -19.12 11.80
C LYS A 59 -19.60 -20.31 11.14
N ALA A 60 -18.37 -20.14 10.69
CA ALA A 60 -17.61 -21.17 10.02
C ALA A 60 -17.24 -22.33 10.98
N VAL A 61 -16.82 -22.03 12.20
CA VAL A 61 -16.48 -23.08 13.18
C VAL A 61 -17.71 -23.87 13.62
N LYS A 62 -18.85 -23.23 13.75
CA LYS A 62 -20.11 -23.89 14.18
C LYS A 62 -20.63 -24.97 13.21
N VAL A 63 -20.17 -25.01 11.94
CA VAL A 63 -20.57 -26.07 11.00
C VAL A 63 -19.75 -27.36 11.16
N LEU A 64 -18.59 -27.27 11.84
CA LEU A 64 -17.73 -28.43 12.02
C LEU A 64 -18.33 -29.43 13.00
N PRO A 65 -18.20 -30.75 12.75
CA PRO A 65 -18.69 -31.78 13.65
C PRO A 65 -17.88 -31.85 14.95
N GLU A 66 -18.46 -32.45 15.99
CA GLU A 66 -17.79 -32.76 17.24
C GLU A 66 -16.46 -33.51 17.02
N HIS A 67 -15.52 -33.34 17.94
CA HIS A 67 -14.16 -33.87 17.86
C HIS A 67 -13.39 -33.36 16.64
N SER A 68 -13.68 -32.13 16.23
CA SER A 68 -12.87 -31.39 15.29
C SER A 68 -11.91 -30.44 16.03
N VAL A 69 -10.72 -30.21 15.45
CA VAL A 69 -9.73 -29.27 15.94
C VAL A 69 -9.50 -28.24 14.85
N VAL A 70 -9.71 -26.96 15.20
CA VAL A 70 -9.30 -25.84 14.38
C VAL A 70 -7.96 -25.36 14.90
N CYS A 71 -6.91 -25.50 14.11
CA CYS A 71 -5.57 -25.02 14.44
C CYS A 71 -5.15 -23.96 13.42
N LYS A 72 -5.09 -22.71 13.83
CA LYS A 72 -4.57 -21.61 13.03
C LYS A 72 -3.13 -21.33 13.45
N GLN A 73 -2.21 -21.27 12.50
CA GLN A 73 -0.80 -20.97 12.75
C GLN A 73 -0.36 -19.78 11.91
N ASP A 74 0.15 -18.79 12.60
CA ASP A 74 0.79 -17.62 11.99
C ASP A 74 2.31 -17.76 12.13
N TRP A 75 2.99 -17.88 11.01
CA TRP A 75 4.44 -18.10 10.95
C TRP A 75 5.12 -16.80 10.58
N PHE A 76 5.94 -16.29 11.49
CA PHE A 76 6.72 -15.08 11.34
C PHE A 76 8.20 -15.45 11.30
N VAL A 77 8.80 -15.36 10.12
CA VAL A 77 10.19 -15.75 9.90
C VAL A 77 10.97 -14.59 9.32
N LYS A 78 12.11 -14.29 9.91
CA LYS A 78 13.03 -13.27 9.39
C LYS A 78 13.65 -13.77 8.09
N GLU A 79 13.48 -12.99 7.04
CA GLU A 79 14.10 -13.16 5.73
C GLU A 79 14.88 -11.91 5.36
N THR A 80 15.70 -12.01 4.33
CA THR A 80 16.41 -10.88 3.75
C THR A 80 15.83 -10.55 2.38
N TYR A 81 15.59 -9.25 2.16
CA TYR A 81 15.10 -8.80 0.87
C TYR A 81 16.18 -8.99 -0.20
N ARG A 82 15.81 -9.67 -1.27
CA ARG A 82 16.66 -9.84 -2.46
C ARG A 82 15.94 -9.20 -3.65
N PRO A 83 16.53 -8.16 -4.28
CA PRO A 83 15.92 -7.54 -5.44
C PRO A 83 15.76 -8.55 -6.57
N LYS A 84 14.61 -8.51 -7.25
CA LYS A 84 14.43 -9.25 -8.51
C LYS A 84 15.20 -8.50 -9.58
N THR A 85 16.39 -8.96 -9.91
CA THR A 85 17.14 -8.48 -11.08
C THR A 85 16.54 -9.15 -12.30
N ASP A 86 15.59 -8.48 -12.97
CA ASP A 86 15.22 -8.86 -14.31
C ASP A 86 16.43 -8.64 -15.24
N ASP A 87 16.67 -9.53 -16.19
CA ASP A 87 17.79 -9.51 -17.14
C ASP A 87 17.77 -8.32 -18.13
N GLY A 88 16.92 -7.32 -17.90
CA GLY A 88 16.79 -6.08 -18.66
C GLY A 88 17.74 -4.98 -18.17
N GLU A 89 18.09 -4.06 -19.06
CA GLU A 89 18.86 -2.85 -18.75
C GLU A 89 18.07 -1.93 -17.80
N GLN A 90 18.27 -2.08 -16.49
CA GLN A 90 17.67 -1.22 -15.47
C GLN A 90 18.26 0.18 -15.52
N SER A 91 17.44 1.21 -15.25
CA SER A 91 17.94 2.58 -15.12
C SER A 91 18.87 2.72 -13.91
N PHE A 92 19.76 3.74 -13.95
CA PHE A 92 20.66 4.03 -12.82
C PHE A 92 19.90 4.19 -11.49
N LEU A 93 18.81 4.95 -11.49
CA LEU A 93 18.03 5.20 -10.29
C LEU A 93 17.24 3.97 -9.84
N THR A 94 16.67 3.18 -10.75
CA THR A 94 16.01 1.92 -10.40
C THR A 94 16.99 0.93 -9.78
N ARG A 95 18.16 0.77 -10.36
CA ARG A 95 19.20 -0.10 -9.81
C ARG A 95 19.66 0.38 -8.43
N SER A 96 19.86 1.67 -8.26
CA SER A 96 20.23 2.24 -6.97
C SER A 96 19.15 2.03 -5.91
N TYR A 97 17.88 2.21 -6.28
CA TYR A 97 16.73 1.96 -5.40
C TYR A 97 16.69 0.50 -4.94
N GLU A 98 16.77 -0.47 -5.85
CA GLU A 98 16.75 -1.89 -5.50
C GLU A 98 17.95 -2.29 -4.64
N LEU A 99 19.17 -1.77 -4.94
CA LEU A 99 20.37 -2.02 -4.15
C LEU A 99 20.30 -1.41 -2.74
N HIS A 100 19.57 -0.31 -2.54
CA HIS A 100 19.37 0.30 -1.23
C HIS A 100 18.64 -0.64 -0.24
N PHE A 101 17.76 -1.49 -0.75
CA PHE A 101 17.02 -2.46 0.06
C PHE A 101 17.66 -3.85 0.10
N ASN A 102 18.71 -4.09 -0.71
CA ASN A 102 19.35 -5.42 -0.76
C ASN A 102 19.84 -5.85 0.62
N GLU A 103 19.61 -7.13 0.94
CA GLU A 103 19.96 -7.74 2.23
C GLU A 103 19.28 -7.11 3.46
N ARG A 104 18.25 -6.27 3.28
CA ARG A 104 17.48 -5.73 4.40
C ARG A 104 16.68 -6.85 5.06
N PRO A 105 16.86 -7.05 6.39
CA PRO A 105 16.06 -8.04 7.11
C PRO A 105 14.62 -7.54 7.25
N TYR A 106 13.67 -8.44 7.08
CA TYR A 106 12.25 -8.20 7.32
C TYR A 106 11.59 -9.44 7.90
N LEU A 107 10.42 -9.27 8.52
CA LEU A 107 9.64 -10.35 9.08
C LEU A 107 8.59 -10.79 8.06
N ASN A 108 8.81 -11.92 7.39
CA ASN A 108 7.85 -12.51 6.48
C ASN A 108 6.75 -13.22 7.28
N HIS A 109 5.51 -13.08 6.85
CA HIS A 109 4.34 -13.69 7.48
C HIS A 109 3.60 -14.62 6.53
N LYS A 110 3.33 -15.84 7.01
CA LYS A 110 2.44 -16.79 6.36
C LYS A 110 1.45 -17.34 7.38
N CYS A 111 0.19 -17.39 7.01
CA CYS A 111 -0.88 -17.92 7.85
C CYS A 111 -1.41 -19.22 7.26
N TYR A 112 -1.47 -20.25 8.09
CA TYR A 112 -2.01 -21.56 7.75
C TYR A 112 -3.16 -21.95 8.69
N LEU A 113 -4.12 -22.67 8.16
CA LEU A 113 -5.25 -23.20 8.91
C LEU A 113 -5.36 -24.70 8.67
N PHE A 114 -5.42 -25.45 9.75
CA PHE A 114 -5.58 -26.90 9.77
C PHE A 114 -6.92 -27.26 10.42
N LEU A 115 -7.81 -27.88 9.64
CA LEU A 115 -9.05 -28.43 10.14
C LEU A 115 -8.85 -29.94 10.29
N THR A 116 -8.84 -30.43 11.50
CA THR A 116 -8.54 -31.84 11.82
C THR A 116 -9.74 -32.51 12.43
N LYS A 117 -10.16 -33.67 11.88
CA LYS A 117 -11.11 -34.56 12.50
C LYS A 117 -10.35 -35.62 13.31
N THR A 118 -10.63 -35.68 14.59
CA THR A 118 -10.05 -36.65 15.52
C THR A 118 -11.14 -37.47 16.22
N THR A 119 -10.76 -38.34 17.17
CA THR A 119 -11.68 -39.13 17.94
C THR A 119 -11.78 -38.61 19.38
N ARG A 120 -12.87 -39.03 20.07
CA ARG A 120 -13.09 -38.65 21.48
C ARG A 120 -11.93 -39.08 22.39
N GLU A 121 -11.35 -40.25 22.14
CA GLU A 121 -10.24 -40.73 22.94
C GLU A 121 -8.96 -39.92 22.76
N ARG A 122 -8.70 -39.45 21.51
CA ARG A 122 -7.52 -38.64 21.23
C ARG A 122 -7.68 -37.22 21.78
N SER A 123 -8.85 -36.63 21.66
CA SER A 123 -9.09 -35.26 22.14
C SER A 123 -8.90 -35.09 23.67
N ARG A 124 -8.87 -36.17 24.40
CA ARG A 124 -8.71 -36.20 25.88
C ARG A 124 -7.37 -36.74 26.35
N ARG A 125 -6.41 -36.94 25.43
CA ARG A 125 -5.08 -37.47 25.82
C ARG A 125 -4.27 -36.41 26.57
N LYS A 126 -3.53 -36.91 27.57
CA LYS A 126 -2.55 -36.12 28.31
C LYS A 126 -1.17 -36.17 27.62
N SER A 127 -0.27 -35.28 28.03
CA SER A 127 1.10 -35.22 27.49
C SER A 127 1.86 -36.55 27.52
N ASP A 128 1.63 -37.37 28.53
CA ASP A 128 2.23 -38.72 28.64
C ASP A 128 1.76 -39.74 27.59
N PHE A 129 0.65 -39.45 26.94
CA PHE A 129 0.04 -40.26 25.89
C PHE A 129 0.21 -39.69 24.49
N ASN A 130 0.95 -38.62 24.37
CA ASN A 130 1.29 -38.00 23.08
C ASN A 130 2.15 -38.98 22.25
N THR A 131 2.03 -39.00 20.92
CA THR A 131 2.76 -39.85 20.00
C THR A 131 4.29 -39.69 20.05
N LEU A 132 4.76 -38.53 20.54
CA LEU A 132 6.16 -38.30 20.84
C LEU A 132 6.67 -39.25 21.96
N CYS A 133 5.82 -39.58 22.94
CA CYS A 133 6.16 -40.33 24.12
C CYS A 133 5.79 -41.82 23.99
N ARG A 134 4.72 -42.16 23.28
CA ARG A 134 4.19 -43.52 23.11
C ARG A 134 3.98 -43.85 21.63
N GLY A 135 3.72 -45.12 21.36
CA GLY A 135 3.38 -45.58 19.99
C GLY A 135 1.97 -45.24 19.59
N PHE A 136 1.70 -45.41 18.30
CA PHE A 136 0.41 -45.12 17.67
C PHE A 136 -0.67 -46.10 18.11
N LEU A 137 -1.90 -45.62 18.25
CA LEU A 137 -3.08 -46.42 18.60
C LEU A 137 -4.18 -46.07 17.60
N LEU A 138 -4.67 -47.05 16.86
CA LEU A 138 -5.81 -46.90 15.96
C LEU A 138 -7.13 -47.02 16.75
N PRO A 139 -7.93 -45.97 16.91
CA PRO A 139 -9.23 -46.06 17.53
C PRO A 139 -10.22 -46.86 16.66
N LYS A 140 -11.19 -47.50 17.31
CA LYS A 140 -12.21 -48.29 16.60
C LYS A 140 -13.15 -47.44 15.70
N GLU A 141 -13.26 -46.18 15.98
CA GLU A 141 -14.15 -45.21 15.29
C GLU A 141 -13.68 -44.88 13.87
N ILE A 142 -12.46 -45.24 13.50
CA ILE A 142 -11.86 -44.95 12.17
C ILE A 142 -12.52 -45.74 11.02
N THR A 143 -13.25 -46.79 11.33
CA THR A 143 -13.97 -47.58 10.33
C THR A 143 -15.25 -46.90 9.82
N ASP A 144 -15.68 -45.78 10.39
CA ASP A 144 -16.87 -45.03 9.96
C ASP A 144 -16.54 -44.11 8.77
N LYS A 145 -16.76 -44.65 7.56
CA LYS A 145 -16.60 -43.87 6.30
C LYS A 145 -17.54 -42.67 6.20
N ASP A 146 -18.70 -42.75 6.83
CA ASP A 146 -19.68 -41.67 6.81
C ASP A 146 -19.23 -40.48 7.67
N ALA A 147 -18.46 -40.71 8.72
CA ALA A 147 -17.88 -39.64 9.54
C ALA A 147 -16.86 -38.79 8.77
N ALA A 148 -16.01 -39.43 7.95
CA ALA A 148 -15.06 -38.75 7.11
C ALA A 148 -15.75 -37.91 6.01
N ALA A 149 -16.79 -38.47 5.39
CA ALA A 149 -17.58 -37.75 4.38
C ALA A 149 -18.27 -36.52 4.97
N ARG A 150 -18.95 -36.66 6.10
CA ARG A 150 -19.59 -35.53 6.83
C ARG A 150 -18.58 -34.45 7.21
N PHE A 151 -17.39 -34.83 7.63
CA PHE A 151 -16.34 -33.87 7.94
C PHE A 151 -15.90 -33.09 6.71
N LEU A 152 -15.66 -33.75 5.58
CA LEU A 152 -15.25 -33.07 4.35
C LEU A 152 -16.34 -32.13 3.80
N GLU A 153 -17.61 -32.54 3.87
CA GLU A 153 -18.73 -31.63 3.55
C GLU A 153 -18.78 -30.41 4.46
N ALA A 154 -18.53 -30.58 5.76
CA ALA A 154 -18.47 -29.49 6.71
C ALA A 154 -17.29 -28.54 6.44
N VAL A 155 -16.14 -29.10 6.02
CA VAL A 155 -14.96 -28.31 5.60
C VAL A 155 -15.27 -27.48 4.36
N GLU A 156 -16.00 -28.00 3.37
CA GLU A 156 -16.42 -27.23 2.20
C GLU A 156 -17.37 -26.08 2.57
N GLN A 157 -18.28 -26.31 3.53
CA GLN A 157 -19.16 -25.27 4.06
C GLN A 157 -18.37 -24.21 4.80
N PHE A 158 -17.41 -24.61 5.64
CA PHE A 158 -16.49 -23.73 6.35
C PHE A 158 -15.75 -22.81 5.37
N GLU A 159 -15.11 -23.39 4.35
CA GLU A 159 -14.36 -22.67 3.32
C GLU A 159 -15.25 -21.62 2.61
N ARG A 160 -16.48 -22.02 2.25
CA ARG A 160 -17.45 -21.12 1.59
C ARG A 160 -17.83 -19.95 2.50
N ILE A 161 -18.18 -20.20 3.76
CA ILE A 161 -18.54 -19.15 4.72
C ILE A 161 -17.41 -18.14 4.88
N MET A 162 -16.16 -18.61 4.99
CA MET A 162 -15.01 -17.74 5.14
C MET A 162 -14.76 -16.91 3.89
N ASN A 163 -14.77 -17.52 2.70
CA ASN A 163 -14.55 -16.84 1.43
C ASN A 163 -15.65 -15.84 1.09
N ASP A 164 -16.90 -16.14 1.43
CA ASP A 164 -18.05 -15.25 1.22
C ASP A 164 -18.03 -14.04 2.19
N SER A 165 -17.26 -14.09 3.26
CA SER A 165 -17.13 -12.97 4.21
C SER A 165 -16.52 -11.71 3.59
N GLY A 166 -15.74 -11.85 2.53
CA GLY A 166 -15.04 -10.76 1.83
C GLY A 166 -13.79 -10.22 2.54
N HIS A 167 -13.51 -10.61 3.78
CA HIS A 167 -12.38 -10.13 4.57
C HIS A 167 -11.21 -11.12 4.63
N ILE A 168 -11.52 -12.41 4.67
CA ILE A 168 -10.54 -13.50 4.78
C ILE A 168 -10.75 -14.43 3.59
N ARG A 169 -9.66 -14.87 2.98
CA ARG A 169 -9.71 -15.83 1.89
C ARG A 169 -8.93 -17.08 2.25
N LEU A 170 -9.57 -18.23 2.06
CA LEU A 170 -8.99 -19.54 2.23
C LEU A 170 -8.65 -20.14 0.87
N ARG A 171 -7.43 -20.66 0.76
CA ARG A 171 -6.96 -21.44 -0.38
C ARG A 171 -6.50 -22.81 0.11
N ARG A 172 -7.15 -23.86 -0.34
CA ARG A 172 -6.76 -25.23 -0.01
C ARG A 172 -5.35 -25.53 -0.54
N LEU A 173 -4.51 -26.15 0.28
CA LEU A 173 -3.18 -26.58 -0.13
C LEU A 173 -3.24 -27.89 -0.91
N GLU A 174 -2.44 -27.96 -1.97
CA GLU A 174 -2.29 -29.16 -2.78
C GLU A 174 -1.28 -30.14 -2.13
N THR A 175 -1.31 -31.40 -2.58
CA THR A 175 -0.43 -32.45 -2.03
C THR A 175 1.05 -32.05 -2.10
N ASP A 176 1.50 -31.50 -3.22
CA ASP A 176 2.90 -31.11 -3.42
C ASP A 176 3.32 -29.92 -2.54
N GLU A 177 2.38 -29.03 -2.21
CA GLU A 177 2.65 -27.93 -1.28
C GLU A 177 2.80 -28.42 0.18
N ILE A 178 2.11 -29.49 0.52
CA ILE A 178 2.17 -30.09 1.86
C ILE A 178 3.42 -30.96 2.01
N THR A 179 3.69 -31.86 1.04
CA THR A 179 4.76 -32.86 1.11
C THR A 179 6.10 -32.37 0.57
N GLY A 180 6.08 -31.35 -0.27
CA GLY A 180 7.24 -30.89 -1.02
C GLY A 180 7.49 -31.67 -2.31
N THR A 181 8.38 -31.13 -3.10
CA THR A 181 8.91 -31.72 -4.34
C THR A 181 10.44 -31.81 -4.24
N LYS A 182 11.09 -32.36 -5.26
CA LYS A 182 12.56 -32.36 -5.32
C LYS A 182 13.19 -30.97 -5.39
N GLU A 183 12.41 -29.98 -5.82
CA GLU A 183 12.88 -28.61 -6.06
C GLU A 183 12.46 -27.63 -4.96
N ARG A 184 11.38 -27.95 -4.23
CA ARG A 184 10.82 -27.05 -3.19
C ARG A 184 10.41 -27.83 -1.95
N PRO A 185 10.76 -27.35 -0.75
CA PRO A 185 10.32 -27.96 0.49
C PRO A 185 8.81 -27.79 0.68
N GLY A 186 8.16 -28.84 1.17
CA GLY A 186 6.75 -28.81 1.56
C GLY A 186 6.55 -28.16 2.93
N LEU A 187 5.28 -27.89 3.26
CA LEU A 187 4.90 -27.27 4.52
C LEU A 187 5.43 -28.04 5.75
N VAL A 188 5.41 -29.38 5.71
CA VAL A 188 5.92 -30.22 6.80
C VAL A 188 7.44 -30.08 6.97
N GLU A 189 8.18 -30.04 5.86
CA GLU A 189 9.63 -29.83 5.89
C GLU A 189 9.98 -28.41 6.38
N LYS A 190 9.22 -27.39 5.95
CA LYS A 190 9.33 -26.01 6.44
C LYS A 190 9.10 -25.92 7.96
N TYR A 191 8.16 -26.68 8.51
CA TYR A 191 7.92 -26.74 9.95
C TYR A 191 9.12 -27.31 10.71
N PHE A 192 9.72 -28.41 10.22
CA PHE A 192 10.89 -29.01 10.84
C PHE A 192 12.17 -28.18 10.67
N SER A 193 12.27 -27.38 9.62
CA SER A 193 13.40 -26.46 9.41
C SER A 193 13.20 -25.09 10.04
N LEU A 194 11.99 -24.74 10.48
CA LEU A 194 11.60 -23.41 10.96
C LEU A 194 12.02 -22.31 9.96
N SER A 195 11.68 -22.49 8.68
CA SER A 195 12.01 -21.60 7.57
C SER A 195 10.82 -21.48 6.62
N LEU A 196 10.67 -20.34 5.98
CA LEU A 196 9.71 -20.13 4.89
C LEU A 196 10.36 -20.12 3.49
N GLU A 197 11.69 -20.22 3.43
CA GLU A 197 12.44 -20.22 2.17
C GLU A 197 12.04 -21.40 1.28
N ASP A 198 12.00 -21.17 -0.03
CA ASP A 198 11.71 -22.17 -1.05
C ASP A 198 12.97 -22.95 -1.51
N GLU A 199 14.11 -22.70 -0.88
CA GLU A 199 15.34 -23.48 -1.09
C GLU A 199 15.26 -24.81 -0.36
N THR A 200 15.99 -25.81 -0.86
CA THR A 200 15.94 -27.18 -0.33
C THR A 200 16.20 -27.22 1.18
N ALA A 201 15.19 -27.59 1.95
CA ALA A 201 15.32 -27.68 3.40
C ALA A 201 16.26 -28.80 3.79
N VAL A 202 17.32 -28.47 4.53
CA VAL A 202 18.18 -29.46 5.17
C VAL A 202 17.60 -29.80 6.55
N LEU A 203 17.08 -31.00 6.74
CA LEU A 203 16.61 -31.44 8.03
C LEU A 203 17.81 -31.56 8.99
N GLN A 204 17.68 -30.93 10.15
CA GLN A 204 18.70 -30.90 11.19
C GLN A 204 18.27 -31.73 12.38
N ASP A 205 19.22 -32.06 13.25
CA ASP A 205 18.93 -32.81 14.47
C ASP A 205 17.96 -32.08 15.39
N ILE A 206 16.92 -32.76 15.85
CA ILE A 206 15.89 -32.21 16.74
C ILE A 206 16.17 -32.73 18.17
N CYS A 207 16.51 -31.83 19.07
CA CYS A 207 16.69 -32.14 20.49
C CYS A 207 15.40 -31.79 21.27
N LEU A 208 14.63 -32.82 21.59
CA LEU A 208 13.33 -32.70 22.30
C LEU A 208 13.46 -32.77 23.83
N LYS A 209 14.54 -32.26 24.40
CA LYS A 209 14.72 -32.24 25.87
C LYS A 209 13.97 -31.08 26.49
N PRO A 210 13.08 -31.31 27.48
CA PRO A 210 12.42 -30.22 28.23
C PRO A 210 13.43 -29.20 28.75
N GLY A 211 13.11 -27.91 28.56
CA GLY A 211 13.97 -26.79 28.95
C GLY A 211 15.22 -26.56 28.09
N ARG A 212 15.49 -27.43 27.11
CA ARG A 212 16.65 -27.34 26.19
C ARG A 212 16.30 -27.79 24.78
N MET A 213 15.09 -27.53 24.37
CA MET A 213 14.65 -27.84 22.99
C MET A 213 15.41 -27.01 21.95
N ARG A 214 15.89 -27.68 20.90
CA ARG A 214 16.56 -27.07 19.76
C ARG A 214 16.39 -27.87 18.48
N ILE A 215 16.44 -27.16 17.36
CA ILE A 215 16.48 -27.73 16.00
C ILE A 215 17.75 -27.22 15.35
N GLY A 216 18.73 -28.10 15.17
CA GLY A 216 20.09 -27.69 14.80
C GLY A 216 20.65 -26.69 15.82
N ASP A 217 21.02 -25.51 15.35
CA ASP A 217 21.54 -24.43 16.18
C ASP A 217 20.43 -23.53 16.76
N LYS A 218 19.20 -23.61 16.23
CA LYS A 218 18.03 -22.82 16.68
C LYS A 218 17.55 -23.31 18.05
N ARG A 219 17.59 -22.44 19.05
CA ARG A 219 17.07 -22.69 20.42
C ARG A 219 15.62 -22.20 20.48
N LEU A 220 14.71 -23.03 20.97
CA LEU A 220 13.28 -22.74 21.04
C LEU A 220 12.88 -22.37 22.47
N CYS A 221 12.02 -21.36 22.59
CA CYS A 221 11.26 -21.02 23.81
C CYS A 221 9.77 -21.05 23.50
N LEU A 222 8.99 -21.44 24.52
CA LEU A 222 7.54 -21.55 24.43
C LEU A 222 6.89 -20.71 25.52
N HIS A 223 5.95 -19.84 25.10
CA HIS A 223 5.00 -19.20 26.01
C HIS A 223 3.60 -19.73 25.69
N THR A 224 2.83 -20.03 26.71
CA THR A 224 1.49 -20.61 26.59
C THR A 224 0.43 -19.74 27.26
N LEU A 225 -0.78 -19.76 26.69
CA LEU A 225 -2.03 -19.39 27.33
C LEU A 225 -2.86 -20.67 27.41
N SER A 226 -2.75 -21.36 28.53
CA SER A 226 -3.32 -22.70 28.76
C SER A 226 -4.30 -22.77 29.91
N ASP A 227 -4.52 -21.61 30.57
CA ASP A 227 -5.48 -21.44 31.68
C ASP A 227 -6.27 -20.15 31.51
N THR A 228 -7.50 -20.10 32.01
CA THR A 228 -8.30 -18.88 32.07
C THR A 228 -7.68 -17.78 32.93
N GLU A 229 -6.88 -18.16 33.93
CA GLU A 229 -6.10 -17.22 34.74
C GLU A 229 -4.98 -16.50 33.98
N ASP A 230 -4.59 -17.02 32.79
CA ASP A 230 -3.60 -16.39 31.93
C ASP A 230 -4.20 -15.24 31.09
N LEU A 231 -5.52 -15.15 31.01
CA LEU A 231 -6.26 -14.21 30.17
C LEU A 231 -6.70 -12.96 30.93
N PRO A 232 -6.90 -11.82 30.25
CA PRO A 232 -7.47 -10.64 30.87
C PRO A 232 -8.95 -10.86 31.23
N GLY A 233 -9.46 -10.03 32.13
CA GLY A 233 -10.87 -10.12 32.54
C GLY A 233 -11.88 -9.82 31.43
N ARG A 234 -11.46 -9.28 30.30
CA ARG A 234 -12.27 -9.01 29.10
C ARG A 234 -11.46 -9.22 27.84
N LEU A 235 -11.99 -9.99 26.90
CA LEU A 235 -11.49 -10.12 25.56
C LEU A 235 -12.26 -9.24 24.57
N SER A 236 -11.61 -8.71 23.57
CA SER A 236 -12.16 -7.89 22.51
C SER A 236 -11.69 -8.42 21.14
N THR A 237 -12.40 -8.09 20.09
CA THR A 237 -12.02 -8.43 18.71
C THR A 237 -10.82 -7.61 18.22
N ASP A 238 -10.67 -6.40 18.78
CA ASP A 238 -9.63 -5.45 18.44
C ASP A 238 -9.12 -4.69 19.67
N MET A 239 -7.98 -4.03 19.50
CA MET A 239 -7.39 -3.16 20.51
C MET A 239 -6.94 -1.84 19.90
N ARG A 240 -6.95 -0.76 20.70
CA ARG A 240 -6.37 0.52 20.31
C ARG A 240 -4.84 0.45 20.38
N TYR A 241 -4.19 0.81 19.28
CA TYR A 241 -2.73 0.82 19.23
C TYR A 241 -2.18 2.21 19.51
N GLU A 242 -1.66 2.42 20.72
CA GLU A 242 -1.28 3.75 21.24
C GLU A 242 -0.19 4.43 20.43
N ARG A 243 0.78 3.68 19.88
CA ARG A 243 1.89 4.26 19.09
C ARG A 243 1.45 4.97 17.81
N MET A 244 0.29 4.59 17.28
CA MET A 244 -0.26 5.13 16.02
C MET A 244 -1.55 5.92 16.22
N SER A 245 -2.12 5.88 17.43
CA SER A 245 -3.33 6.63 17.78
C SER A 245 -2.98 8.05 18.21
N THR A 246 -3.95 8.95 18.08
CA THR A 246 -3.88 10.34 18.55
C THR A 246 -5.09 10.65 19.44
N ASP A 247 -5.13 11.84 20.01
CA ASP A 247 -6.30 12.28 20.80
C ASP A 247 -7.58 12.44 19.95
N ARG A 248 -7.43 12.40 18.61
CA ARG A 248 -8.54 12.64 17.67
C ARG A 248 -8.82 11.48 16.73
N SER A 249 -8.05 10.41 16.83
CA SER A 249 -8.20 9.25 15.94
C SER A 249 -7.63 8.00 16.60
N ASP A 250 -8.32 6.88 16.42
CA ASP A 250 -7.90 5.57 16.84
C ASP A 250 -7.32 4.78 15.66
N CYS A 251 -6.14 4.23 15.87
CA CYS A 251 -5.60 3.16 15.04
C CYS A 251 -5.89 1.84 15.76
N ARG A 252 -6.62 0.94 15.11
CA ARG A 252 -7.06 -0.33 15.68
C ARG A 252 -6.29 -1.50 15.08
N LEU A 253 -6.04 -2.51 15.90
CA LEU A 253 -5.41 -3.78 15.54
C LEU A 253 -6.21 -4.92 16.15
N SER A 254 -6.07 -6.14 15.62
CA SER A 254 -6.63 -7.33 16.29
C SER A 254 -6.05 -7.48 17.69
N PHE A 255 -6.82 -8.08 18.58
CA PHE A 255 -6.40 -8.29 19.97
C PHE A 255 -5.06 -9.03 20.08
N ALA A 256 -4.81 -9.99 19.21
CA ALA A 256 -3.59 -10.79 19.17
C ALA A 256 -2.42 -10.17 18.38
N ALA A 257 -2.58 -8.95 17.81
CA ALA A 257 -1.52 -8.29 17.04
C ALA A 257 -0.16 -8.16 17.78
N PRO A 258 -0.09 -7.96 19.13
CA PRO A 258 1.18 -7.92 19.85
C PRO A 258 2.02 -9.18 19.70
N VAL A 259 1.41 -10.37 19.70
CA VAL A 259 2.10 -11.65 19.47
C VAL A 259 2.09 -12.08 18.00
N GLY A 260 1.58 -11.24 17.12
CA GLY A 260 1.64 -11.36 15.67
C GLY A 260 2.74 -10.48 15.08
N LEU A 261 2.38 -9.60 14.14
CA LEU A 261 3.31 -8.73 13.41
C LEU A 261 4.11 -7.75 14.27
N LEU A 262 3.66 -7.42 15.48
CA LEU A 262 4.39 -6.50 16.36
C LEU A 262 5.53 -7.18 17.13
N LEU A 263 5.57 -8.53 17.21
CA LEU A 263 6.66 -9.28 17.80
C LEU A 263 7.77 -9.49 16.75
N SER A 264 8.82 -8.70 16.82
CA SER A 264 9.88 -8.60 15.82
C SER A 264 10.95 -9.69 15.86
N CYS A 265 10.56 -10.95 16.06
CA CYS A 265 11.48 -12.11 16.09
C CYS A 265 10.92 -13.27 15.27
N ASN A 266 11.75 -14.29 15.06
CA ASN A 266 11.29 -15.55 14.49
C ASN A 266 10.35 -16.26 15.47
N HIS A 267 9.11 -16.50 15.07
CA HIS A 267 8.14 -17.22 15.91
C HIS A 267 6.99 -17.83 15.09
N ILE A 268 6.33 -18.80 15.70
CA ILE A 268 5.04 -19.34 15.27
C ILE A 268 4.05 -19.05 16.40
N TYR A 269 2.97 -18.33 16.09
CA TYR A 269 1.82 -18.17 16.97
C TYR A 269 0.76 -19.17 16.57
N SER A 270 0.49 -20.16 17.43
CA SER A 270 -0.49 -21.21 17.19
C SER A 270 -1.72 -21.02 18.06
N GLN A 271 -2.90 -21.07 17.44
CA GLN A 271 -4.19 -20.92 18.08
C GLN A 271 -5.03 -22.17 17.84
N TYR A 272 -5.50 -22.80 18.92
CA TYR A 272 -6.27 -24.03 18.86
C TYR A 272 -7.66 -23.82 19.42
N VAL A 273 -8.66 -24.31 18.71
CA VAL A 273 -10.05 -24.43 19.17
C VAL A 273 -10.47 -25.89 19.02
N PHE A 274 -10.78 -26.54 20.13
CA PHE A 274 -11.23 -27.93 20.19
C PHE A 274 -12.73 -27.97 20.34
N ILE A 275 -13.43 -28.58 19.37
CA ILE A 275 -14.87 -28.73 19.34
C ILE A 275 -15.18 -30.10 19.93
N ASP A 276 -15.42 -30.17 21.22
CA ASP A 276 -15.84 -31.38 21.92
C ASP A 276 -17.38 -31.48 21.97
N ASP A 277 -17.92 -32.56 22.54
CA ASP A 277 -19.33 -32.68 22.84
C ASP A 277 -19.76 -31.64 23.89
N ALA A 278 -20.56 -30.65 23.45
CA ALA A 278 -21.00 -29.53 24.28
C ALA A 278 -21.82 -29.99 25.50
N GLN A 279 -22.62 -31.04 25.36
CA GLN A 279 -23.44 -31.56 26.46
C GLN A 279 -22.56 -32.20 27.53
N GLU A 280 -21.55 -32.94 27.13
CA GLU A 280 -20.61 -33.51 28.08
C GLU A 280 -19.80 -32.45 28.83
N ILE A 281 -19.40 -31.34 28.15
CA ILE A 281 -18.72 -30.21 28.82
C ILE A 281 -19.64 -29.61 29.88
N LEU A 282 -20.88 -29.31 29.53
CA LEU A 282 -21.83 -28.71 30.47
C LEU A 282 -22.14 -29.63 31.65
N GLN A 283 -22.36 -30.93 31.41
CA GLN A 283 -22.56 -31.92 32.49
C GLN A 283 -21.34 -32.03 33.40
N MET A 284 -20.14 -31.94 32.85
CA MET A 284 -18.90 -31.95 33.64
C MET A 284 -18.81 -30.68 34.50
N MET A 285 -19.13 -29.49 33.93
CA MET A 285 -19.14 -28.23 34.65
C MET A 285 -20.18 -28.21 35.78
N GLU A 286 -21.42 -28.69 35.52
CA GLU A 286 -22.44 -28.85 36.55
C GLU A 286 -22.00 -29.76 37.71
N LYS A 287 -21.32 -30.86 37.39
CA LYS A 287 -20.76 -31.76 38.41
C LYS A 287 -19.68 -31.07 39.22
N ASN A 288 -18.78 -30.31 38.54
CA ASN A 288 -17.71 -29.56 39.20
C ASN A 288 -18.28 -28.46 40.10
N SER A 289 -19.30 -27.68 39.63
CA SER A 289 -19.97 -26.68 40.43
C SER A 289 -20.56 -27.26 41.75
N ARG A 290 -21.26 -28.42 41.63
CA ARG A 290 -21.79 -29.14 42.80
C ARG A 290 -20.69 -29.57 43.77
N ASN A 291 -19.55 -30.05 43.28
CA ASN A 291 -18.41 -30.45 44.11
C ASN A 291 -17.80 -29.21 44.82
N MET A 292 -17.61 -28.10 44.10
CA MET A 292 -17.09 -26.84 44.62
C MET A 292 -18.04 -26.25 45.68
N LEU A 293 -19.34 -26.29 45.45
CA LEU A 293 -20.36 -25.89 46.41
C LEU A 293 -20.24 -26.65 47.73
N SER A 294 -20.01 -27.98 47.66
CA SER A 294 -19.83 -28.81 48.87
C SER A 294 -18.56 -28.41 49.64
N LEU A 295 -17.52 -27.95 48.98
CA LEU A 295 -16.23 -27.56 49.56
C LEU A 295 -16.12 -26.05 49.83
N SER A 296 -17.09 -25.25 49.45
CA SER A 296 -17.10 -23.78 49.59
C SER A 296 -16.98 -23.25 51.01
N LYS A 297 -17.51 -24.06 51.97
CA LYS A 297 -17.43 -23.78 53.41
C LYS A 297 -15.98 -23.85 53.96
N TYR A 298 -15.10 -24.54 53.26
CA TYR A 298 -13.71 -24.77 53.69
C TYR A 298 -12.70 -23.93 52.92
N SER A 299 -13.08 -23.40 51.78
CA SER A 299 -12.18 -22.62 50.91
C SER A 299 -12.95 -21.51 50.21
N ARG A 300 -12.49 -20.26 50.39
CA ARG A 300 -13.06 -19.13 49.68
C ARG A 300 -12.82 -19.24 48.16
N SER A 301 -11.70 -19.84 47.77
CA SER A 301 -11.41 -20.09 46.33
C SER A 301 -12.46 -21.00 45.73
N ASN A 302 -12.86 -22.09 46.40
CA ASN A 302 -13.91 -22.97 45.91
C ASN A 302 -15.27 -22.26 45.80
N ALA A 303 -15.57 -21.29 46.68
CA ALA A 303 -16.81 -20.49 46.59
C ALA A 303 -16.80 -19.58 45.35
N ILE A 304 -15.68 -18.92 45.09
CA ILE A 304 -15.50 -18.06 43.92
C ILE A 304 -15.54 -18.86 42.61
N ASN A 305 -14.84 -19.97 42.57
CA ASN A 305 -14.83 -20.85 41.39
C ASN A 305 -16.20 -21.46 41.10
N GLN A 306 -16.95 -21.77 42.13
CA GLN A 306 -18.34 -22.24 41.99
C GLN A 306 -19.22 -21.13 41.40
N GLU A 307 -19.15 -19.89 41.89
CA GLU A 307 -19.89 -18.75 41.34
C GLU A 307 -19.56 -18.50 39.86
N TRP A 308 -18.28 -18.52 39.48
CA TRP A 308 -17.85 -18.39 38.08
C TRP A 308 -18.33 -19.56 37.21
N THR A 309 -18.33 -20.78 37.72
CA THR A 309 -18.83 -21.94 36.98
C THR A 309 -20.35 -21.82 36.77
N GLU A 310 -21.12 -21.35 37.75
CA GLU A 310 -22.53 -21.07 37.57
C GLU A 310 -22.78 -19.98 36.51
N MET A 311 -22.04 -18.88 36.55
CA MET A 311 -22.13 -17.84 35.54
C MET A 311 -21.84 -18.38 34.13
N TYR A 312 -20.86 -19.26 33.98
CA TYR A 312 -20.55 -19.93 32.71
C TYR A 312 -21.72 -20.81 32.24
N LEU A 313 -22.30 -21.60 33.12
CA LEU A 313 -23.47 -22.45 32.82
C LEU A 313 -24.71 -21.63 32.45
N ASP A 314 -24.97 -20.56 33.19
CA ASP A 314 -26.08 -19.64 32.91
C ASP A 314 -25.94 -18.98 31.54
N GLU A 315 -24.74 -18.56 31.19
CA GLU A 315 -24.45 -17.97 29.87
C GLU A 315 -24.62 -19.00 28.73
N ALA A 316 -24.12 -20.20 28.93
CA ALA A 316 -24.24 -21.29 27.95
C ALA A 316 -25.72 -21.63 27.67
N HIS A 317 -26.52 -21.75 28.73
CA HIS A 317 -27.94 -22.12 28.62
C HIS A 317 -28.83 -20.97 28.12
N THR A 318 -28.53 -19.71 28.51
CA THR A 318 -29.39 -18.55 28.15
C THR A 318 -29.08 -18.02 26.76
N LYS A 319 -27.81 -17.96 26.37
CA LYS A 319 -27.39 -17.39 25.07
C LYS A 319 -27.17 -18.42 23.99
N GLY A 320 -27.13 -19.73 24.32
CA GLY A 320 -26.86 -20.79 23.36
C GLY A 320 -25.49 -20.69 22.68
N VAL A 321 -24.50 -20.16 23.42
CA VAL A 321 -23.10 -20.08 22.96
C VAL A 321 -22.43 -21.45 23.00
N LEU A 322 -21.49 -21.68 22.08
CA LEU A 322 -20.85 -22.99 21.95
C LEU A 322 -19.66 -23.12 22.92
N PRO A 323 -19.74 -24.04 23.93
CA PRO A 323 -18.59 -24.38 24.75
C PRO A 323 -17.48 -25.06 23.93
N VAL A 324 -16.26 -24.60 24.10
CA VAL A 324 -15.08 -25.14 23.43
C VAL A 324 -13.91 -25.21 24.41
N ARG A 325 -12.88 -26.00 24.07
CA ARG A 325 -11.56 -25.84 24.67
C ARG A 325 -10.67 -24.98 23.79
N CYS A 326 -9.82 -24.16 24.38
CA CYS A 326 -8.92 -23.27 23.67
C CYS A 326 -7.50 -23.41 24.20
N HIS A 327 -6.53 -23.17 23.34
CA HIS A 327 -5.13 -23.01 23.69
C HIS A 327 -4.46 -22.07 22.71
N CYS A 328 -3.57 -21.21 23.22
CA CYS A 328 -2.70 -20.42 22.37
C CYS A 328 -1.25 -20.53 22.84
N ASN A 329 -0.32 -20.54 21.89
CA ASN A 329 1.10 -20.55 22.23
C ASN A 329 1.94 -19.79 21.21
N VAL A 330 3.07 -19.27 21.70
CA VAL A 330 4.12 -18.67 20.89
C VAL A 330 5.38 -19.51 21.02
N ILE A 331 5.80 -20.14 19.94
CA ILE A 331 7.11 -20.79 19.82
C ILE A 331 8.03 -19.82 19.12
N ALA A 332 9.01 -19.28 19.85
CA ALA A 332 10.00 -18.35 19.28
C ALA A 332 11.41 -19.00 19.34
N TRP A 333 12.28 -18.60 18.39
CA TRP A 333 13.62 -19.19 18.32
C TRP A 333 14.69 -18.20 17.89
N ALA A 334 15.93 -18.47 18.32
CA ALA A 334 17.14 -17.80 17.88
C ALA A 334 18.33 -18.76 17.93
N GLU A 335 19.36 -18.47 17.16
CA GLU A 335 20.62 -19.21 17.14
C GLU A 335 21.58 -18.70 18.23
N ASP A 336 21.70 -17.39 18.36
CA ASP A 336 22.54 -16.73 19.37
C ASP A 336 21.92 -16.79 20.78
N ALA A 337 22.75 -16.92 21.79
CA ALA A 337 22.33 -17.06 23.20
C ALA A 337 21.84 -15.71 23.78
N GLU A 338 22.36 -14.59 23.33
CA GLU A 338 21.95 -13.27 23.79
C GLU A 338 20.61 -12.87 23.12
N GLU A 339 20.51 -13.08 21.81
CA GLU A 339 19.25 -12.89 21.08
C GLU A 339 18.15 -13.80 21.67
N PHE A 340 18.45 -15.05 21.99
CA PHE A 340 17.50 -15.97 22.61
C PHE A 340 16.95 -15.43 23.94
N ARG A 341 17.80 -14.84 24.79
CA ARG A 341 17.34 -14.21 26.04
C ARG A 341 16.44 -13.01 25.79
N ARG A 342 16.81 -12.18 24.79
CA ARG A 342 16.01 -11.03 24.39
C ARG A 342 14.64 -11.44 23.89
N ILE A 343 14.57 -12.37 22.93
CA ILE A 343 13.33 -12.91 22.35
C ILE A 343 12.37 -13.43 23.42
N ARG A 344 12.90 -14.20 24.36
CA ARG A 344 12.09 -14.72 25.48
C ARG A 344 11.44 -13.59 26.31
N ASN A 345 12.18 -12.54 26.58
CA ASN A 345 11.66 -11.39 27.32
C ASN A 345 10.67 -10.57 26.50
N ASP A 346 10.98 -10.35 25.22
CA ASP A 346 10.13 -9.61 24.29
C ASP A 346 8.78 -10.31 24.11
N THR A 347 8.78 -11.64 23.93
CA THR A 347 7.54 -12.42 23.84
C THR A 347 6.68 -12.28 25.11
N GLY A 348 7.31 -12.36 26.29
CA GLY A 348 6.59 -12.14 27.54
C GLY A 348 6.02 -10.73 27.65
N SER A 349 6.76 -9.71 27.21
CA SER A 349 6.30 -8.31 27.20
C SER A 349 5.13 -8.10 26.24
N GLN A 350 5.14 -8.72 25.06
CA GLN A 350 4.03 -8.62 24.11
C GLN A 350 2.74 -9.30 24.63
N LEU A 351 2.86 -10.43 25.31
CA LEU A 351 1.72 -11.05 26.00
C LEU A 351 1.17 -10.14 27.13
N ALA A 352 2.06 -9.48 27.88
CA ALA A 352 1.65 -8.52 28.90
C ALA A 352 0.95 -7.28 28.29
N MET A 353 1.30 -6.84 27.08
CA MET A 353 0.56 -5.80 26.35
C MET A 353 -0.88 -6.19 26.00
N MET A 354 -1.15 -7.49 25.86
CA MET A 354 -2.51 -8.04 25.73
C MET A 354 -3.22 -8.20 27.08
N GLU A 355 -2.64 -7.68 28.16
CA GLU A 355 -3.09 -7.92 29.54
C GLU A 355 -3.12 -9.41 29.94
N CYS A 356 -2.41 -10.27 29.19
CA CYS A 356 -2.25 -11.68 29.51
C CYS A 356 -1.10 -11.92 30.48
N THR A 357 -1.20 -12.94 31.33
CA THR A 357 -0.09 -13.40 32.18
C THR A 357 0.83 -14.29 31.37
N PRO A 358 2.07 -13.89 31.06
CA PRO A 358 2.97 -14.72 30.24
C PRO A 358 3.44 -15.95 31.01
N ARG A 359 3.05 -17.12 30.58
CA ARG A 359 3.49 -18.39 31.16
C ARG A 359 4.60 -19.00 30.30
N TYR A 360 5.83 -18.97 30.80
CA TYR A 360 6.96 -19.62 30.16
C TYR A 360 6.94 -21.12 30.46
N ASN A 361 6.58 -21.94 29.47
CA ASN A 361 6.50 -23.40 29.57
C ASN A 361 7.79 -24.05 29.09
N THR A 362 8.46 -24.82 29.95
CA THR A 362 9.70 -25.52 29.63
C THR A 362 9.54 -27.02 29.59
N ILE A 363 8.48 -27.55 30.24
CA ILE A 363 8.27 -29.00 30.40
C ILE A 363 7.57 -29.56 29.16
N ASP A 364 6.48 -28.92 28.72
CA ASP A 364 5.61 -29.42 27.67
C ASP A 364 5.99 -28.94 26.28
N THR A 365 7.05 -28.09 26.19
CA THR A 365 7.56 -27.58 24.89
C THR A 365 7.71 -28.65 23.82
N PRO A 366 8.31 -29.85 24.11
CA PRO A 366 8.46 -30.88 23.08
C PRO A 366 7.13 -31.46 22.59
N VAL A 367 6.18 -31.70 23.52
CA VAL A 367 4.88 -32.30 23.14
C VAL A 367 3.96 -31.31 22.43
N ILE A 368 3.98 -30.02 22.81
CA ILE A 368 3.24 -28.96 22.15
C ILE A 368 3.81 -28.71 20.74
N TYR A 369 5.15 -28.62 20.61
CA TYR A 369 5.79 -28.52 19.28
C TYR A 369 5.41 -29.70 18.39
N TRP A 370 5.40 -30.93 18.96
CA TRP A 370 5.07 -32.16 18.21
C TRP A 370 3.62 -32.18 17.75
N ALA A 371 2.70 -31.72 18.58
CA ALA A 371 1.28 -31.54 18.21
C ALA A 371 1.07 -30.42 17.19
N GLY A 372 1.97 -29.46 17.13
CA GLY A 372 1.94 -28.34 16.15
C GLY A 372 2.38 -28.73 14.73
N ILE A 373 2.90 -29.95 14.51
CA ILE A 373 3.21 -30.42 13.16
C ILE A 373 1.95 -30.40 12.30
N PRO A 374 1.98 -29.80 11.09
CA PRO A 374 0.84 -29.78 10.18
C PRO A 374 0.22 -31.17 10.00
N GLY A 375 -1.05 -31.33 10.36
CA GLY A 375 -1.74 -32.62 10.34
C GLY A 375 -1.68 -33.45 11.63
N ASN A 376 -1.04 -32.96 12.70
CA ASN A 376 -0.94 -33.67 14.00
C ASN A 376 -1.67 -32.96 15.16
N ALA A 377 -2.54 -32.00 14.87
CA ALA A 377 -3.27 -31.24 15.90
C ALA A 377 -4.16 -32.11 16.82
N GLY A 378 -4.60 -33.29 16.35
CA GLY A 378 -5.33 -34.25 17.17
C GLY A 378 -4.53 -34.86 18.32
N ASP A 379 -3.21 -34.72 18.32
CA ASP A 379 -2.31 -35.20 19.35
C ASP A 379 -2.01 -34.17 20.46
N PHE A 380 -2.72 -33.04 20.46
CA PHE A 380 -2.53 -31.95 21.41
C PHE A 380 -2.91 -32.39 22.83
N PRO A 381 -2.07 -32.14 23.87
CA PRO A 381 -2.34 -32.57 25.24
C PRO A 381 -3.52 -31.78 25.86
N SER A 382 -4.52 -32.52 26.34
CA SER A 382 -5.77 -31.89 26.83
C SER A 382 -5.59 -31.06 28.11
N GLU A 383 -4.58 -31.35 28.94
CA GLU A 383 -4.26 -30.58 30.15
C GLU A 383 -3.68 -29.18 29.89
N GLU A 384 -3.19 -28.95 28.66
CA GLU A 384 -2.67 -27.63 28.24
C GLU A 384 -3.75 -26.75 27.58
N SER A 385 -5.03 -27.09 27.76
CA SER A 385 -6.16 -26.35 27.21
C SER A 385 -7.16 -25.97 28.29
N PHE A 386 -7.84 -24.85 28.13
CA PHE A 386 -8.87 -24.33 29.04
C PHE A 386 -10.24 -24.28 28.36
N TYR A 387 -11.31 -24.34 29.18
CA TYR A 387 -12.68 -24.22 28.69
C TYR A 387 -13.09 -22.75 28.58
N THR A 388 -13.71 -22.40 27.46
CA THR A 388 -14.26 -21.08 27.18
C THR A 388 -15.41 -21.21 26.17
N PHE A 389 -15.95 -20.09 25.70
CA PHE A 389 -16.88 -20.10 24.56
C PHE A 389 -16.15 -19.79 23.26
N LEU A 390 -16.73 -20.22 22.14
CA LEU A 390 -16.18 -19.99 20.82
C LEU A 390 -15.94 -18.52 20.53
N GLU A 391 -16.86 -17.67 20.99
CA GLU A 391 -16.82 -16.23 20.82
C GLU A 391 -15.54 -15.61 21.45
N GLN A 392 -15.12 -16.09 22.61
CA GLN A 392 -13.88 -15.65 23.28
C GLN A 392 -12.63 -16.28 22.64
N ALA A 393 -12.70 -17.55 22.28
CA ALA A 393 -11.57 -18.25 21.67
C ALA A 393 -11.13 -17.58 20.35
N VAL A 394 -12.08 -17.14 19.52
CA VAL A 394 -11.79 -16.48 18.25
C VAL A 394 -11.20 -15.08 18.42
N CYS A 395 -11.43 -14.38 19.52
CA CYS A 395 -10.74 -13.11 19.80
C CYS A 395 -9.20 -13.24 19.87
N LEU A 396 -8.70 -14.45 20.17
CA LEU A 396 -7.27 -14.74 20.22
C LEU A 396 -6.65 -15.02 18.84
N PHE A 397 -7.43 -15.00 17.77
CA PHE A 397 -6.88 -15.18 16.42
C PHE A 397 -6.19 -13.91 15.94
N ALA A 398 -4.95 -14.03 15.46
CA ALA A 398 -4.28 -12.92 14.76
C ALA A 398 -5.04 -12.61 13.46
N GLY A 399 -5.31 -11.32 13.23
CA GLY A 399 -6.22 -10.87 12.18
C GLY A 399 -5.56 -10.19 10.99
N GLU A 400 -4.24 -9.97 10.97
CA GLU A 400 -3.55 -9.16 9.96
C GLU A 400 -2.32 -9.85 9.38
N THR A 401 -1.91 -9.34 8.20
CA THR A 401 -0.68 -9.73 7.50
C THR A 401 0.10 -8.52 7.02
N ASN A 402 1.30 -8.74 6.48
CA ASN A 402 2.14 -7.74 5.82
C ASN A 402 1.47 -7.19 4.55
N TYR A 403 1.91 -6.03 4.10
CA TYR A 403 1.52 -5.48 2.81
C TYR A 403 1.96 -6.39 1.67
N ARG A 404 1.09 -6.53 0.67
CA ARG A 404 1.27 -7.39 -0.49
C ARG A 404 1.55 -6.60 -1.76
N ASN A 405 2.32 -7.21 -2.65
CA ASN A 405 2.51 -6.67 -4.00
C ASN A 405 1.22 -6.75 -4.81
N SER A 406 0.87 -5.67 -5.50
CA SER A 406 -0.21 -5.70 -6.48
C SER A 406 0.13 -6.67 -7.61
N PRO A 407 -0.76 -7.59 -8.00
CA PRO A 407 -0.55 -8.52 -9.11
C PRO A 407 -0.78 -7.81 -10.46
N SER A 408 0.00 -6.81 -10.76
CA SER A 408 -0.11 -5.95 -11.94
C SER A 408 1.30 -5.64 -12.44
N PRO A 409 1.53 -5.57 -13.76
CA PRO A 409 2.83 -5.18 -14.30
C PRO A 409 3.12 -3.69 -14.16
N PHE A 410 2.07 -2.87 -14.01
CA PHE A 410 2.18 -1.42 -13.81
C PHE A 410 1.94 -1.06 -12.36
N GLY A 411 2.75 -0.17 -11.81
CA GLY A 411 2.62 0.33 -10.45
C GLY A 411 3.86 1.08 -9.99
N ILE A 412 3.85 1.48 -8.74
CA ILE A 412 4.97 2.18 -8.10
C ILE A 412 5.54 1.34 -6.97
N ARG A 413 6.84 1.46 -6.75
CA ARG A 413 7.53 0.85 -5.62
C ARG A 413 7.52 1.84 -4.47
N LEU A 414 6.90 1.45 -3.36
CA LEU A 414 6.93 2.14 -2.08
C LEU A 414 7.44 1.17 -1.03
N ALA A 415 7.87 1.65 0.12
CA ALA A 415 8.26 0.75 1.19
C ALA A 415 7.08 0.45 2.13
N ASP A 416 6.99 -0.79 2.60
CA ASP A 416 6.10 -1.18 3.69
C ASP A 416 6.48 -0.38 4.95
N ARG A 417 5.49 0.23 5.61
CA ARG A 417 5.74 1.07 6.80
C ARG A 417 6.26 0.28 8.00
N GLN A 418 5.90 -1.00 8.12
CA GLN A 418 6.31 -1.87 9.23
C GLN A 418 7.65 -2.53 8.94
N ASN A 419 7.75 -3.27 7.85
CA ASN A 419 8.94 -4.04 7.49
C ASN A 419 10.01 -3.23 6.76
N GLY A 420 9.61 -2.18 6.04
CA GLY A 420 10.51 -1.33 5.29
C GLY A 420 11.10 -1.96 4.04
N ILE A 421 10.48 -2.99 3.50
CA ILE A 421 10.85 -3.56 2.20
C ILE A 421 10.02 -2.95 1.08
N PRO A 422 10.51 -2.93 -0.16
CA PRO A 422 9.75 -2.44 -1.30
C PRO A 422 8.51 -3.28 -1.58
N VAL A 423 7.38 -2.61 -1.72
CA VAL A 423 6.10 -3.19 -2.13
C VAL A 423 5.69 -2.55 -3.45
N HIS A 424 5.27 -3.37 -4.41
CA HIS A 424 4.73 -2.92 -5.68
C HIS A 424 3.25 -2.58 -5.54
N VAL A 425 2.89 -1.32 -5.76
CA VAL A 425 1.54 -0.80 -5.53
C VAL A 425 0.98 -0.22 -6.83
N ASP A 426 -0.08 -0.81 -7.36
CA ASP A 426 -0.81 -0.26 -8.50
C ASP A 426 -1.93 0.66 -8.02
N ILE A 427 -1.78 1.95 -8.28
CA ILE A 427 -2.74 3.00 -7.94
C ILE A 427 -3.57 3.48 -9.13
N SER A 428 -3.52 2.77 -10.26
CA SER A 428 -4.10 3.21 -11.53
C SER A 428 -4.88 2.12 -12.26
N ASP A 429 -4.22 1.02 -12.69
CA ASP A 429 -4.82 0.07 -13.62
C ASP A 429 -5.60 -1.05 -12.95
N LEU A 430 -5.01 -1.71 -11.97
CA LEU A 430 -5.66 -2.81 -11.27
C LEU A 430 -6.90 -2.33 -10.48
N PRO A 431 -6.84 -1.20 -9.74
CA PRO A 431 -8.03 -0.66 -9.10
C PRO A 431 -9.13 -0.31 -10.09
N MET A 432 -8.79 0.20 -11.28
CA MET A 432 -9.75 0.50 -12.33
C MET A 432 -10.37 -0.76 -12.93
N LYS A 433 -9.57 -1.82 -13.18
CA LYS A 433 -10.08 -3.12 -13.63
C LYS A 433 -11.01 -3.79 -12.62
N ARG A 434 -10.75 -3.59 -11.34
CA ARG A 434 -11.58 -4.13 -10.23
C ARG A 434 -12.81 -3.26 -9.92
N GLY A 435 -12.98 -2.12 -10.59
CA GLY A 435 -14.09 -1.19 -10.34
C GLY A 435 -13.97 -0.40 -9.03
N ILE A 436 -12.80 -0.38 -8.40
CA ILE A 436 -12.52 0.39 -7.18
C ILE A 436 -12.45 1.88 -7.52
N ILE A 437 -11.85 2.22 -8.65
CA ILE A 437 -11.77 3.59 -9.17
C ILE A 437 -12.40 3.65 -10.56
N THR A 438 -12.92 4.83 -10.94
CA THR A 438 -13.53 5.08 -12.25
C THR A 438 -12.64 5.90 -13.18
N ASN A 439 -11.61 6.53 -12.62
CA ASN A 439 -10.60 7.32 -13.34
C ASN A 439 -9.23 7.14 -12.65
N ARG A 440 -8.16 7.54 -13.34
CA ARG A 440 -6.78 7.45 -12.86
C ARG A 440 -6.24 8.77 -12.29
N ASN A 441 -7.08 9.80 -12.26
CA ASN A 441 -6.66 11.13 -11.77
C ASN A 441 -6.31 11.09 -10.29
N LYS A 442 -5.36 11.92 -9.90
CA LYS A 442 -4.83 11.97 -8.53
C LYS A 442 -4.88 13.35 -7.95
N PHE A 443 -5.21 13.42 -6.68
CA PHE A 443 -5.13 14.61 -5.87
C PHE A 443 -4.11 14.39 -4.76
N ILE A 444 -3.06 15.22 -4.71
CA ILE A 444 -1.97 15.11 -3.74
C ILE A 444 -1.99 16.33 -2.82
N LEU A 445 -2.11 16.10 -1.51
CA LEU A 445 -2.11 17.14 -0.48
C LEU A 445 -0.93 16.96 0.46
N GLY A 446 -0.08 17.95 0.57
CA GLY A 446 1.05 17.91 1.49
C GLY A 446 1.55 19.30 1.89
N PRO A 447 1.54 19.65 3.19
CA PRO A 447 2.12 20.89 3.69
C PRO A 447 3.59 21.05 3.30
N SER A 448 4.09 22.28 3.35
CA SER A 448 5.53 22.54 3.16
C SER A 448 6.36 21.73 4.16
N GLY A 449 7.39 21.05 3.69
CA GLY A 449 8.29 20.20 4.49
C GLY A 449 7.75 18.77 4.75
N SER A 450 6.58 18.40 4.21
CA SER A 450 6.01 17.05 4.37
C SER A 450 6.67 15.96 3.50
N GLY A 451 7.58 16.32 2.59
CA GLY A 451 8.22 15.40 1.63
C GLY A 451 7.51 15.31 0.28
N LYS A 452 6.64 16.25 -0.03
CA LYS A 452 5.83 16.32 -1.26
C LYS A 452 6.68 16.14 -2.52
N SER A 453 7.70 16.99 -2.72
CA SER A 453 8.57 16.97 -3.91
C SER A 453 9.37 15.67 -4.05
N PHE A 454 9.74 15.03 -2.94
CA PHE A 454 10.38 13.70 -2.98
C PHE A 454 9.41 12.63 -3.47
N PHE A 455 8.21 12.59 -2.91
CA PHE A 455 7.19 11.63 -3.32
C PHE A 455 6.80 11.81 -4.80
N THR A 456 6.58 13.06 -5.25
CA THR A 456 6.19 13.33 -6.64
C THR A 456 7.31 13.01 -7.63
N ASN A 457 8.57 13.34 -7.33
CA ASN A 457 9.74 12.91 -8.12
C ASN A 457 9.84 11.38 -8.21
N HIS A 458 9.68 10.68 -7.08
CA HIS A 458 9.69 9.22 -7.03
C HIS A 458 8.57 8.61 -7.87
N LEU A 459 7.36 9.19 -7.82
CA LEU A 459 6.21 8.80 -8.62
C LEU A 459 6.47 8.98 -10.12
N VAL A 460 6.83 10.18 -10.56
CA VAL A 460 6.97 10.51 -11.99
C VAL A 460 8.15 9.79 -12.64
N ARG A 461 9.26 9.58 -11.90
CA ARG A 461 10.38 8.76 -12.35
C ARG A 461 9.92 7.34 -12.74
N GLN A 462 9.21 6.68 -11.84
CA GLN A 462 8.75 5.30 -12.05
C GLN A 462 7.74 5.20 -13.20
N TYR A 463 6.86 6.19 -13.35
CA TYR A 463 5.94 6.27 -14.48
C TYR A 463 6.70 6.44 -15.81
N TYR A 464 7.70 7.34 -15.85
CA TYR A 464 8.55 7.54 -17.02
C TYR A 464 9.28 6.27 -17.43
N GLU A 465 9.87 5.55 -16.49
CA GLU A 465 10.60 4.30 -16.72
C GLU A 465 9.69 3.19 -17.25
N GLN A 466 8.42 3.19 -16.86
CA GLN A 466 7.40 2.27 -17.36
C GLN A 466 6.75 2.73 -18.69
N GLY A 467 7.34 3.70 -19.38
CA GLY A 467 6.93 4.11 -20.72
C GLY A 467 5.89 5.23 -20.78
N ALA A 468 5.54 5.88 -19.68
CA ALA A 468 4.63 7.01 -19.69
C ALA A 468 5.24 8.26 -20.31
N HIS A 469 4.41 9.08 -20.98
CA HIS A 469 4.73 10.44 -21.34
C HIS A 469 4.29 11.37 -20.21
N ILE A 470 5.21 12.17 -19.70
CA ILE A 470 5.01 13.01 -18.52
C ILE A 470 5.20 14.47 -18.90
N LEU A 471 4.26 15.30 -18.51
CA LEU A 471 4.34 16.74 -18.56
C LEU A 471 4.15 17.29 -17.15
N LEU A 472 5.13 18.03 -16.69
CA LEU A 472 5.16 18.64 -15.36
C LEU A 472 5.04 20.15 -15.47
N VAL A 473 4.21 20.70 -14.60
CA VAL A 473 4.13 22.16 -14.36
C VAL A 473 4.60 22.39 -12.94
N ASP A 474 5.74 23.01 -12.81
CA ASP A 474 6.47 23.21 -11.55
C ASP A 474 6.54 24.70 -11.17
N THR A 475 6.64 24.97 -9.88
CA THR A 475 6.92 26.28 -9.30
C THR A 475 7.86 26.09 -8.13
N GLY A 476 9.16 26.16 -8.36
CA GLY A 476 10.16 25.99 -7.29
C GLY A 476 11.31 25.03 -7.63
N ASN A 477 11.51 24.77 -8.92
CA ASN A 477 12.65 23.97 -9.42
C ASN A 477 12.76 22.57 -8.81
N SER A 478 11.64 21.93 -8.50
CA SER A 478 11.60 20.63 -7.80
C SER A 478 12.04 19.46 -8.68
N TYR A 479 11.86 19.55 -10.01
CA TYR A 479 12.12 18.45 -10.95
C TYR A 479 13.38 18.64 -11.81
N GLN A 480 14.13 19.71 -11.60
CA GLN A 480 15.31 20.06 -12.41
C GLN A 480 16.35 18.94 -12.43
N GLY A 481 16.67 18.35 -11.25
CA GLY A 481 17.66 17.28 -11.11
C GLY A 481 17.27 16.02 -11.89
N LEU A 482 16.03 15.55 -11.71
CA LEU A 482 15.51 14.39 -12.45
C LEU A 482 15.43 14.65 -13.97
N CYS A 483 14.95 15.83 -14.36
CA CYS A 483 14.85 16.19 -15.77
C CYS A 483 16.23 16.19 -16.44
N ARG A 484 17.24 16.79 -15.81
CA ARG A 484 18.62 16.81 -16.31
C ARG A 484 19.22 15.41 -16.38
N MET A 485 18.97 14.56 -15.39
CA MET A 485 19.42 13.15 -15.42
C MET A 485 18.84 12.39 -16.63
N ILE A 486 17.55 12.58 -16.90
CA ILE A 486 16.87 11.98 -18.06
C ILE A 486 17.44 12.55 -19.37
N HIS A 487 17.65 13.87 -19.44
CA HIS A 487 18.23 14.53 -20.60
C HIS A 487 19.61 13.95 -20.96
N ASP A 488 20.51 13.85 -19.97
CA ASP A 488 21.86 13.37 -20.19
C ASP A 488 21.87 11.90 -20.62
N ARG A 489 21.02 11.05 -20.01
CA ARG A 489 20.93 9.63 -20.36
C ARG A 489 20.30 9.35 -21.73
N THR A 490 19.43 10.25 -22.20
CA THR A 490 18.75 10.11 -23.50
C THR A 490 19.40 10.93 -24.60
N ASN A 491 20.58 11.52 -24.35
CA ASN A 491 21.27 12.44 -25.27
C ASN A 491 20.33 13.55 -25.80
N GLY A 492 19.54 14.14 -24.90
CA GLY A 492 18.60 15.22 -25.23
C GLY A 492 17.32 14.78 -25.95
N LYS A 493 17.10 13.48 -26.12
CA LYS A 493 15.85 12.98 -26.71
C LYS A 493 14.66 13.24 -25.81
N ASP A 494 14.79 13.00 -24.51
CA ASP A 494 13.82 13.28 -23.45
C ASP A 494 14.44 14.22 -22.42
N GLY A 495 13.71 14.60 -21.38
CA GLY A 495 14.19 15.50 -20.32
C GLY A 495 14.31 16.93 -20.79
N ILE A 496 13.21 17.52 -21.25
CA ILE A 496 13.17 18.91 -21.70
C ILE A 496 12.73 19.79 -20.54
N TYR A 497 13.62 20.70 -20.13
CA TYR A 497 13.36 21.68 -19.06
C TYR A 497 13.13 23.04 -19.69
N ILE A 498 11.93 23.61 -19.51
CA ILE A 498 11.51 24.87 -20.08
C ILE A 498 11.27 25.85 -18.93
N THR A 499 12.09 26.88 -18.85
CA THR A 499 11.95 28.00 -17.89
C THR A 499 12.04 29.32 -18.65
N TYR A 500 11.44 30.34 -18.10
CA TYR A 500 11.56 31.68 -18.65
C TYR A 500 12.84 32.35 -18.12
N GLU A 501 13.71 32.74 -19.04
CA GLU A 501 14.88 33.58 -18.79
C GLU A 501 14.86 34.75 -19.80
N GLU A 502 15.29 35.94 -19.39
CA GLU A 502 15.29 37.13 -20.28
C GLU A 502 16.15 36.86 -21.53
N ASP A 503 17.29 36.16 -21.37
CA ASP A 503 18.19 35.81 -22.47
C ASP A 503 17.69 34.61 -23.31
N ASN A 504 16.76 33.80 -22.80
CA ASN A 504 16.18 32.65 -23.49
C ASN A 504 14.68 32.53 -23.20
N PRO A 505 13.85 33.45 -23.72
CA PRO A 505 12.43 33.47 -23.41
C PRO A 505 11.69 32.29 -24.04
N ILE A 506 10.60 31.87 -23.36
CA ILE A 506 9.68 30.88 -23.92
C ILE A 506 9.04 31.46 -25.17
N SER A 507 9.18 30.78 -26.29
CA SER A 507 8.63 31.18 -27.59
C SER A 507 7.78 30.07 -28.18
N PHE A 508 6.64 30.44 -28.76
CA PHE A 508 5.65 29.52 -29.31
C PHE A 508 5.07 30.11 -30.62
N ASN A 509 4.55 29.28 -31.50
CA ASN A 509 3.83 29.71 -32.67
C ASN A 509 2.43 29.06 -32.72
N PRO A 510 1.34 29.78 -32.37
CA PRO A 510 -0.01 29.24 -32.34
C PRO A 510 -0.53 28.81 -33.71
N PHE A 511 -0.04 29.39 -34.79
CA PHE A 511 -0.43 29.09 -36.16
C PHE A 511 0.41 28.00 -36.83
N TYR A 512 1.35 27.42 -36.10
CA TYR A 512 2.11 26.30 -36.62
C TYR A 512 1.33 24.98 -36.50
N THR A 513 1.35 24.16 -37.57
CA THR A 513 0.84 22.79 -37.58
C THR A 513 1.72 21.93 -38.50
N GLU A 514 2.22 20.76 -38.04
CA GLU A 514 3.01 19.84 -38.87
C GLU A 514 2.32 19.41 -40.17
N SER A 515 1.01 19.23 -40.12
CA SER A 515 0.20 18.77 -41.26
C SER A 515 -0.27 19.90 -42.19
N GLY A 516 -0.05 21.15 -41.78
CA GLY A 516 -0.63 22.29 -42.47
C GLY A 516 -2.16 22.36 -42.44
N LYS A 517 -2.81 21.48 -41.61
CA LYS A 517 -4.27 21.43 -41.46
C LYS A 517 -4.68 21.95 -40.11
N PHE A 518 -5.66 22.85 -40.09
CA PHE A 518 -6.27 23.42 -38.91
C PHE A 518 -7.61 22.72 -38.65
N ASP A 519 -7.67 21.81 -37.70
CA ASP A 519 -8.93 21.24 -37.25
C ASP A 519 -9.74 22.24 -36.38
N VAL A 520 -10.96 21.84 -36.02
CA VAL A 520 -11.85 22.72 -35.23
C VAL A 520 -11.20 23.11 -33.90
N GLU A 521 -10.52 22.19 -33.30
CA GLU A 521 -9.92 22.35 -31.97
C GLU A 521 -8.69 23.25 -31.97
N LYS A 522 -7.83 23.16 -33.00
CA LYS A 522 -6.70 24.07 -33.16
C LYS A 522 -7.20 25.51 -33.38
N ARG A 523 -8.31 25.68 -34.09
CA ARG A 523 -8.95 26.99 -34.28
C ARG A 523 -9.52 27.52 -32.98
N ASP A 524 -10.17 26.70 -32.18
CA ASP A 524 -10.71 27.07 -30.87
C ASP A 524 -9.58 27.40 -29.89
N SER A 525 -8.47 26.70 -29.91
CA SER A 525 -7.27 26.98 -29.13
C SER A 525 -6.67 28.35 -29.49
N ILE A 526 -6.54 28.66 -30.82
CA ILE A 526 -6.07 29.97 -31.28
C ILE A 526 -7.03 31.07 -30.86
N ASN A 527 -8.34 30.87 -30.98
CA ASN A 527 -9.34 31.84 -30.54
C ASN A 527 -9.24 32.12 -29.04
N THR A 528 -9.09 31.05 -28.23
CA THR A 528 -8.96 31.18 -26.77
C THR A 528 -7.68 31.91 -26.39
N LEU A 529 -6.55 31.60 -27.06
CA LEU A 529 -5.28 32.28 -26.82
C LEU A 529 -5.40 33.78 -27.12
N ILE A 530 -5.88 34.16 -28.31
CA ILE A 530 -6.00 35.56 -28.69
C ILE A 530 -7.00 36.29 -27.80
N LEU A 531 -8.09 35.63 -27.40
CA LEU A 531 -9.05 36.18 -26.46
C LEU A 531 -8.43 36.47 -25.09
N THR A 532 -7.57 35.58 -24.60
CA THR A 532 -6.84 35.72 -23.32
C THR A 532 -5.83 36.89 -23.38
N LEU A 533 -5.23 37.13 -24.56
CA LEU A 533 -4.37 38.30 -24.78
C LEU A 533 -5.14 39.59 -24.83
N TRP A 534 -6.34 39.55 -25.42
CA TRP A 534 -7.16 40.76 -25.67
C TRP A 534 -7.95 41.20 -24.45
N LYS A 535 -8.60 40.25 -23.73
CA LYS A 535 -9.49 40.58 -22.61
C LYS A 535 -8.77 40.33 -21.27
N ARG A 536 -9.07 41.22 -20.30
CA ARG A 536 -8.63 40.99 -18.91
C ARG A 536 -9.45 39.88 -18.26
N GLU A 537 -8.95 39.32 -17.18
CA GLU A 537 -9.58 38.21 -16.42
C GLU A 537 -11.00 38.54 -15.92
N ASP A 538 -11.29 39.82 -15.66
CA ASP A 538 -12.57 40.33 -15.18
C ASP A 538 -13.52 40.77 -16.31
N GLU A 539 -13.07 40.73 -17.57
CA GLU A 539 -13.85 41.12 -18.74
C GLU A 539 -14.41 39.91 -19.51
N SER A 540 -15.73 39.72 -19.48
CA SER A 540 -16.38 38.72 -20.35
C SER A 540 -16.54 39.27 -21.76
N PRO A 541 -16.14 38.52 -22.82
CA PRO A 541 -16.31 38.95 -24.20
C PRO A 541 -17.80 39.01 -24.59
N LYS A 542 -18.18 39.99 -25.40
CA LYS A 542 -19.49 39.97 -26.02
C LYS A 542 -19.56 38.90 -27.10
N ARG A 543 -20.72 38.29 -27.31
CA ARG A 543 -20.92 37.32 -28.38
C ARG A 543 -20.54 37.86 -29.79
N SER A 544 -20.73 39.16 -30.04
CA SER A 544 -20.31 39.80 -31.29
C SER A 544 -18.79 39.86 -31.44
N GLU A 545 -18.07 40.07 -30.35
CA GLU A 545 -16.60 40.06 -30.30
C GLU A 545 -16.03 38.64 -30.55
N GLU A 546 -16.62 37.60 -29.94
CA GLU A 546 -16.24 36.22 -30.17
C GLU A 546 -16.45 35.80 -31.64
N VAL A 547 -17.58 36.17 -32.24
CA VAL A 547 -17.89 35.91 -33.65
C VAL A 547 -16.91 36.63 -34.56
N ALA A 548 -16.57 37.90 -34.27
CA ALA A 548 -15.61 38.66 -35.05
C ALA A 548 -14.20 38.07 -34.97
N LEU A 549 -13.72 37.71 -33.78
CA LEU A 549 -12.43 37.04 -33.57
C LEU A 549 -12.36 35.71 -34.30
N SER A 550 -13.36 34.84 -34.12
CA SER A 550 -13.43 33.55 -34.84
C SER A 550 -13.47 33.75 -36.37
N GLY A 551 -14.13 34.82 -36.85
CA GLY A 551 -14.12 35.25 -38.23
C GLY A 551 -12.74 35.63 -38.73
N ALA A 552 -11.98 36.44 -37.99
CA ALA A 552 -10.61 36.83 -38.28
C ALA A 552 -9.67 35.63 -38.37
N VAL A 553 -9.68 34.77 -37.36
CA VAL A 553 -8.84 33.55 -37.29
C VAL A 553 -9.14 32.60 -38.46
N ASN A 554 -10.43 32.36 -38.76
CA ASN A 554 -10.81 31.48 -39.87
C ASN A 554 -10.46 32.06 -41.24
N ALA A 555 -10.54 33.37 -41.42
CA ALA A 555 -10.16 34.05 -42.66
C ALA A 555 -8.64 34.06 -42.86
N TYR A 556 -7.85 34.27 -41.81
CA TYR A 556 -6.39 34.12 -41.84
C TYR A 556 -5.95 32.73 -42.16
N ILE A 557 -6.53 31.70 -41.52
CA ILE A 557 -6.23 30.28 -41.80
C ILE A 557 -6.54 29.94 -43.26
N ARG A 558 -7.61 30.48 -43.88
CA ARG A 558 -7.88 30.30 -45.31
C ARG A 558 -6.79 30.94 -46.13
N LYS A 559 -6.39 32.17 -45.86
CA LYS A 559 -5.34 32.92 -46.58
C LYS A 559 -4.02 32.14 -46.59
N ILE A 560 -3.56 31.60 -45.42
CA ILE A 560 -2.34 30.79 -45.34
C ILE A 560 -2.50 29.43 -46.03
N SER A 561 -3.69 28.85 -46.04
CA SER A 561 -3.96 27.58 -46.74
C SER A 561 -3.94 27.73 -48.28
N GLU A 562 -4.35 28.88 -48.77
CA GLU A 562 -4.37 29.22 -50.21
C GLU A 562 -2.99 29.67 -50.72
N ASN A 563 -2.20 30.35 -49.88
CA ASN A 563 -0.89 30.86 -50.25
C ASN A 563 0.22 30.36 -49.33
N ARG A 564 0.93 29.32 -49.78
CA ARG A 564 2.02 28.69 -49.01
C ARG A 564 3.26 29.55 -48.82
N ASN A 565 3.35 30.71 -49.43
CA ASN A 565 4.47 31.63 -49.21
C ASN A 565 4.28 32.55 -48.00
N ILE A 566 3.11 32.53 -47.39
CA ILE A 566 2.86 33.27 -46.17
C ILE A 566 3.29 32.44 -44.98
N ARG A 567 4.18 32.99 -44.18
CA ARG A 567 4.57 32.37 -42.93
C ARG A 567 3.39 32.36 -41.94
N PRO A 568 2.93 31.21 -41.46
CA PRO A 568 1.85 31.15 -40.50
C PRO A 568 2.38 31.47 -39.08
N ASP A 569 2.33 32.75 -38.69
CA ASP A 569 2.70 33.21 -37.33
C ASP A 569 1.77 34.31 -36.85
N PHE A 570 1.98 34.79 -35.62
CA PHE A 570 1.16 35.85 -35.05
C PHE A 570 1.41 37.20 -35.73
N ASN A 571 2.63 37.51 -36.16
CA ASN A 571 2.92 38.72 -36.93
C ASN A 571 2.09 38.76 -38.20
N GLY A 572 2.05 37.67 -38.96
CA GLY A 572 1.22 37.57 -40.16
C GLY A 572 -0.29 37.70 -39.87
N PHE A 573 -0.75 37.16 -38.74
CA PHE A 573 -2.13 37.34 -38.31
C PHE A 573 -2.44 38.80 -37.99
N TYR A 574 -1.56 39.50 -37.25
CA TYR A 574 -1.71 40.92 -36.89
C TYR A 574 -1.78 41.79 -38.14
N GLU A 575 -0.83 41.60 -39.08
CA GLU A 575 -0.81 42.32 -40.36
C GLU A 575 -2.09 42.04 -41.18
N PHE A 576 -2.54 40.76 -41.21
CA PHE A 576 -3.78 40.41 -41.89
C PHE A 576 -5.00 41.10 -41.25
N VAL A 577 -5.07 41.20 -39.95
CA VAL A 577 -6.19 41.91 -39.28
C VAL A 577 -6.14 43.38 -39.57
N THR A 578 -4.95 43.99 -39.60
CA THR A 578 -4.74 45.41 -39.84
C THR A 578 -5.19 45.84 -41.24
N GLU A 579 -4.95 45.02 -42.28
CA GLU A 579 -5.21 45.36 -43.66
C GLU A 579 -6.46 44.67 -44.22
N ASP A 580 -6.41 43.34 -44.35
CA ASP A 580 -7.43 42.57 -45.09
C ASP A 580 -8.73 42.38 -44.30
N TYR A 581 -8.60 42.02 -42.99
CA TYR A 581 -9.79 41.79 -42.19
C TYR A 581 -10.53 43.08 -41.89
N ARG A 582 -9.82 44.20 -41.75
CA ARG A 582 -10.40 45.54 -41.62
C ARG A 582 -11.31 45.83 -42.80
N ARG A 583 -10.84 45.61 -44.03
CA ARG A 583 -11.66 45.77 -45.25
C ARG A 583 -12.90 44.88 -45.25
N MET A 584 -12.74 43.60 -44.82
CA MET A 584 -13.87 42.66 -44.74
C MET A 584 -14.94 43.10 -43.73
N ILE A 585 -14.57 43.72 -42.63
CA ILE A 585 -15.47 44.24 -41.60
C ILE A 585 -16.21 45.45 -42.11
N GLU A 586 -15.51 46.35 -42.79
CA GLU A 586 -16.10 47.55 -43.42
C GLU A 586 -17.12 47.14 -44.49
N GLU A 587 -16.81 46.17 -45.34
CA GLU A 587 -17.74 45.66 -46.38
C GLU A 587 -18.99 45.01 -45.74
N LYS A 588 -18.83 44.30 -44.61
CA LYS A 588 -19.92 43.67 -43.85
C LYS A 588 -20.68 44.67 -42.99
N LYS A 589 -20.26 45.94 -42.93
CA LYS A 589 -20.85 47.00 -42.12
C LYS A 589 -20.99 46.64 -40.63
N VAL A 590 -19.98 45.95 -40.07
CA VAL A 590 -19.92 45.65 -38.64
C VAL A 590 -19.72 46.98 -37.90
N ARG A 591 -20.54 47.21 -36.88
CA ARG A 591 -20.47 48.48 -36.14
C ARG A 591 -19.34 48.39 -35.08
N GLU A 592 -18.63 49.49 -34.83
CA GLU A 592 -17.57 49.61 -33.84
C GLU A 592 -18.01 49.12 -32.43
N LYS A 593 -19.28 49.44 -32.04
CA LYS A 593 -19.82 48.92 -30.75
C LYS A 593 -19.97 47.42 -30.67
N ASP A 594 -20.00 46.70 -31.82
CA ASP A 594 -20.11 45.25 -31.92
C ASP A 594 -18.72 44.60 -32.02
N PHE A 595 -17.72 45.27 -32.59
CA PHE A 595 -16.31 44.89 -32.59
C PHE A 595 -15.43 46.11 -32.87
N ASP A 596 -14.69 46.57 -31.85
CA ASP A 596 -13.70 47.66 -31.95
C ASP A 596 -12.35 47.06 -32.41
N ILE A 597 -12.08 47.18 -33.72
CA ILE A 597 -10.86 46.63 -34.33
C ILE A 597 -9.62 47.43 -33.93
N ASP A 598 -9.73 48.73 -33.71
CA ASP A 598 -8.60 49.58 -33.32
C ASP A 598 -8.21 49.30 -31.86
N GLY A 599 -9.19 49.17 -30.98
CA GLY A 599 -8.96 48.72 -29.60
C GLY A 599 -8.38 47.33 -29.54
N PHE A 600 -8.84 46.39 -30.37
CA PHE A 600 -8.30 45.04 -30.49
C PHE A 600 -6.83 45.04 -30.90
N LEU A 601 -6.46 45.77 -31.96
CA LEU A 601 -5.09 45.85 -32.44
C LEU A 601 -4.16 46.52 -31.43
N ASN A 602 -4.61 47.62 -30.80
CA ASN A 602 -3.83 48.33 -29.80
C ASN A 602 -3.48 47.45 -28.58
N VAL A 603 -4.38 46.57 -28.16
CA VAL A 603 -4.12 45.63 -27.06
C VAL A 603 -3.16 44.51 -27.48
N LEU A 604 -3.16 44.10 -28.75
CA LEU A 604 -2.31 43.06 -29.29
C LEU A 604 -0.95 43.58 -29.80
N GLU A 605 -0.74 44.87 -29.92
CA GLU A 605 0.51 45.47 -30.39
C GLU A 605 1.77 45.02 -29.62
N PRO A 606 1.75 44.86 -28.28
CA PRO A 606 2.92 44.39 -27.53
C PRO A 606 3.45 43.00 -27.96
N PHE A 607 2.63 42.17 -28.62
CA PHE A 607 2.97 40.83 -29.10
C PHE A 607 3.38 40.84 -30.60
N TYR A 608 3.23 41.96 -31.27
CA TYR A 608 3.66 42.16 -32.64
C TYR A 608 5.12 42.62 -32.70
N ARG A 609 5.74 42.49 -33.83
CA ARG A 609 7.17 42.76 -34.12
C ARG A 609 7.64 44.10 -33.50
N GLY A 610 8.64 43.97 -32.61
CA GLY A 610 9.23 45.10 -31.89
C GLY A 610 8.47 45.51 -30.62
N GLY A 611 7.40 44.82 -30.24
CA GLY A 611 6.73 44.97 -28.96
C GLY A 611 7.43 44.17 -27.84
N ASP A 612 7.08 44.46 -26.58
CA ASP A 612 7.74 43.89 -25.38
C ASP A 612 7.62 42.36 -25.32
N TYR A 613 6.63 41.76 -25.99
CA TYR A 613 6.38 40.31 -26.00
C TYR A 613 6.40 39.71 -27.42
N ASP A 614 7.10 40.32 -28.37
CA ASP A 614 7.15 39.85 -29.75
C ASP A 614 7.74 38.44 -29.89
N PHE A 615 8.64 38.05 -29.00
CA PHE A 615 9.25 36.74 -28.90
C PHE A 615 8.25 35.62 -28.60
N LEU A 616 7.15 35.91 -27.92
CA LEU A 616 6.29 34.91 -27.28
C LEU A 616 5.53 34.05 -28.30
N LEU A 617 5.01 34.65 -29.40
CA LEU A 617 4.08 34.01 -30.34
C LEU A 617 4.62 33.88 -31.76
N ASN A 618 5.87 34.21 -32.01
CA ASN A 618 6.48 34.27 -33.33
C ASN A 618 7.71 33.35 -33.48
N SER A 619 7.71 32.16 -32.79
CA SER A 619 8.82 31.25 -32.85
C SER A 619 9.18 30.78 -34.26
N ASP A 620 10.47 30.82 -34.58
CA ASP A 620 11.01 30.28 -35.82
C ASP A 620 11.26 28.77 -35.73
N LYS A 621 11.39 28.25 -34.51
CA LYS A 621 11.69 26.86 -34.22
C LYS A 621 10.45 26.15 -33.70
N GLU A 622 10.17 25.03 -34.31
CA GLU A 622 9.18 24.10 -33.74
C GLU A 622 9.68 23.57 -32.40
N LEU A 623 8.93 23.82 -31.34
CA LEU A 623 9.04 23.04 -30.12
C LEU A 623 8.29 21.73 -30.34
N ASP A 624 8.92 20.76 -31.05
CA ASP A 624 8.35 19.42 -31.14
C ASP A 624 8.36 18.75 -29.76
N LEU A 625 7.35 19.05 -28.96
CA LEU A 625 7.13 18.46 -27.64
C LEU A 625 6.31 17.17 -27.71
N THR A 626 5.72 16.87 -28.87
CA THR A 626 4.80 15.72 -29.00
C THR A 626 5.55 14.40 -28.81
N GLY A 627 6.74 14.26 -29.40
CA GLY A 627 7.59 13.09 -29.28
C GLY A 627 8.36 12.98 -27.95
N LYS A 628 8.51 14.05 -27.21
CA LYS A 628 9.28 14.07 -25.96
C LYS A 628 8.51 13.44 -24.82
N ARG A 629 9.14 12.49 -24.11
CA ARG A 629 8.46 11.71 -23.06
C ARG A 629 8.46 12.38 -21.70
N PHE A 630 9.45 13.24 -21.40
CA PHE A 630 9.55 13.93 -20.11
C PHE A 630 9.78 15.41 -20.35
N ILE A 631 8.81 16.24 -19.95
CA ILE A 631 8.83 17.69 -20.15
C ILE A 631 8.49 18.39 -18.84
N VAL A 632 9.28 19.37 -18.45
CA VAL A 632 9.08 20.22 -17.28
C VAL A 632 8.93 21.66 -17.72
N PHE A 633 7.84 22.30 -17.33
CA PHE A 633 7.64 23.73 -17.42
C PHE A 633 7.80 24.33 -16.01
N GLU A 634 8.85 25.13 -15.84
CA GLU A 634 9.11 25.86 -14.61
C GLU A 634 8.56 27.27 -14.71
N LEU A 635 7.61 27.61 -13.83
CA LEU A 635 6.83 28.84 -13.90
C LEU A 635 7.18 29.88 -12.81
N ASP A 636 8.12 29.62 -11.92
CA ASP A 636 8.40 30.50 -10.79
C ASP A 636 8.78 31.93 -11.26
N ASN A 637 9.65 32.03 -12.24
CA ASN A 637 10.11 33.32 -12.82
C ASN A 637 9.00 34.16 -13.43
N ILE A 638 7.88 33.56 -13.83
CA ILE A 638 6.72 34.24 -14.41
C ILE A 638 5.47 34.23 -13.52
N SER A 639 5.57 33.65 -12.32
CA SER A 639 4.43 33.46 -11.42
C SER A 639 3.68 34.74 -11.05
N SER A 640 4.37 35.87 -11.01
CA SER A 640 3.80 37.21 -10.77
C SER A 640 3.44 38.00 -12.05
N ASN A 641 3.80 37.50 -13.23
CA ASN A 641 3.55 38.18 -14.49
C ASN A 641 2.15 37.84 -15.01
N LYS A 642 1.26 38.84 -14.95
CA LYS A 642 -0.15 38.73 -15.32
C LYS A 642 -0.40 38.48 -16.82
N VAL A 643 0.59 38.72 -17.68
CA VAL A 643 0.49 38.49 -19.13
C VAL A 643 1.08 37.14 -19.52
N LEU A 644 2.31 36.83 -19.07
CA LEU A 644 3.02 35.64 -19.48
C LEU A 644 2.43 34.36 -18.87
N LEU A 645 2.05 34.37 -17.59
CA LEU A 645 1.57 33.19 -16.90
C LEU A 645 0.33 32.54 -17.53
N PRO A 646 -0.76 33.32 -17.86
CA PRO A 646 -1.92 32.72 -18.52
C PRO A 646 -1.61 32.16 -19.91
N VAL A 647 -0.78 32.86 -20.70
CA VAL A 647 -0.41 32.44 -22.05
C VAL A 647 0.41 31.16 -22.03
N VAL A 648 1.47 31.09 -21.19
CA VAL A 648 2.31 29.90 -21.06
C VAL A 648 1.49 28.70 -20.56
N THR A 649 0.56 28.96 -19.65
CA THR A 649 -0.31 27.89 -19.15
C THR A 649 -1.24 27.33 -20.24
N LEU A 650 -1.78 28.18 -21.13
CA LEU A 650 -2.53 27.70 -22.30
C LEU A 650 -1.67 26.88 -23.25
N ILE A 651 -0.43 27.26 -23.50
CA ILE A 651 0.53 26.52 -24.32
C ILE A 651 0.78 25.11 -23.72
N ILE A 652 0.96 25.04 -22.42
CA ILE A 652 1.14 23.78 -21.69
C ILE A 652 -0.06 22.84 -21.91
N MET A 653 -1.26 23.38 -21.73
CA MET A 653 -2.49 22.61 -21.89
C MET A 653 -2.71 22.16 -23.32
N GLU A 654 -2.46 23.01 -24.29
CA GLU A 654 -2.52 22.65 -25.71
C GLU A 654 -1.54 21.53 -26.05
N THR A 655 -0.31 21.62 -25.56
CA THR A 655 0.71 20.57 -25.72
C THR A 655 0.24 19.23 -25.16
N PHE A 656 -0.34 19.23 -23.96
CA PHE A 656 -0.84 18.01 -23.36
C PHE A 656 -2.03 17.42 -24.11
N ILE A 657 -2.98 18.24 -24.55
CA ILE A 657 -4.13 17.78 -25.37
C ILE A 657 -3.67 17.19 -26.70
N ALA A 658 -2.71 17.84 -27.36
CA ALA A 658 -2.13 17.31 -28.57
C ALA A 658 -1.50 15.92 -28.34
N LYS A 659 -0.76 15.77 -27.25
CA LYS A 659 -0.23 14.44 -26.83
C LYS A 659 -1.33 13.43 -26.56
N MET A 660 -2.39 13.81 -25.84
CA MET A 660 -3.52 12.92 -25.56
C MET A 660 -4.12 12.33 -26.83
N ARG A 661 -4.29 13.11 -27.86
CA ARG A 661 -4.97 12.73 -29.10
C ARG A 661 -4.08 11.94 -30.06
N ARG A 662 -2.80 12.34 -30.18
CA ARG A 662 -1.86 11.74 -31.14
C ARG A 662 -1.29 10.40 -30.63
N LEU A 663 -1.01 10.28 -29.34
CA LEU A 663 -0.36 9.11 -28.75
C LEU A 663 -1.41 8.07 -28.25
N LYS A 664 -2.03 7.35 -29.18
CA LYS A 664 -3.02 6.32 -28.83
C LYS A 664 -2.35 5.11 -28.18
N GLY A 665 -2.97 4.59 -27.12
CA GLY A 665 -2.47 3.39 -26.42
C GLY A 665 -1.25 3.60 -25.52
N ILE A 666 -0.67 4.80 -25.49
CA ILE A 666 0.46 5.16 -24.62
C ILE A 666 -0.07 5.90 -23.41
N ARG A 667 0.47 5.62 -22.22
CA ARG A 667 0.13 6.32 -20.98
C ARG A 667 0.67 7.75 -21.00
N LYS A 668 -0.13 8.69 -20.55
CA LYS A 668 0.24 10.11 -20.41
C LYS A 668 -0.17 10.62 -19.05
N MET A 669 0.69 11.44 -18.45
CA MET A 669 0.42 12.12 -17.19
C MET A 669 0.71 13.61 -17.34
N ILE A 670 -0.19 14.43 -16.84
CA ILE A 670 0.09 15.81 -16.53
C ILE A 670 0.05 15.99 -15.02
N LEU A 671 1.14 16.52 -14.44
CA LEU A 671 1.21 16.84 -13.02
C LEU A 671 1.38 18.35 -12.88
N ILE A 672 0.51 18.97 -12.08
CA ILE A 672 0.43 20.41 -11.92
C ILE A 672 0.66 20.72 -10.44
N GLU A 673 1.80 21.36 -10.13
CA GLU A 673 2.10 21.84 -8.79
C GLU A 673 1.64 23.30 -8.63
N GLU A 674 0.99 23.56 -7.49
CA GLU A 674 0.62 24.92 -7.01
C GLU A 674 -0.05 25.84 -8.03
N CYS A 675 -0.77 25.26 -8.99
CA CYS A 675 -1.27 25.91 -10.17
C CYS A 675 -2.50 26.81 -9.93
N TRP A 676 -3.03 26.96 -8.68
CA TRP A 676 -4.20 27.80 -8.41
C TRP A 676 -4.00 29.26 -8.76
N LYS A 677 -2.77 29.80 -8.74
CA LYS A 677 -2.50 31.14 -9.21
C LYS A 677 -2.90 31.30 -10.68
N ALA A 678 -2.61 30.31 -11.50
CA ALA A 678 -3.06 30.29 -12.90
C ALA A 678 -4.54 29.89 -13.05
N LEU A 679 -5.10 29.15 -12.08
CA LEU A 679 -6.49 28.67 -12.08
C LEU A 679 -7.51 29.74 -11.68
N MET A 680 -7.08 30.91 -11.25
CA MET A 680 -7.99 32.02 -10.88
C MET A 680 -8.69 32.61 -12.09
N SER A 681 -8.19 32.40 -13.32
CA SER A 681 -8.89 32.83 -14.52
C SER A 681 -10.06 31.92 -14.89
N ALA A 682 -11.21 32.50 -15.29
CA ALA A 682 -12.41 31.76 -15.65
C ALA A 682 -12.16 30.76 -16.81
N ASN A 683 -11.40 31.17 -17.81
CA ASN A 683 -11.06 30.34 -18.98
C ASN A 683 -10.22 29.13 -18.60
N MET A 684 -9.31 29.28 -17.64
CA MET A 684 -8.44 28.19 -17.16
C MET A 684 -9.20 27.19 -16.31
N SER A 685 -10.13 27.67 -15.49
CA SER A 685 -11.00 26.80 -14.67
C SER A 685 -11.84 25.86 -15.54
N GLU A 686 -12.41 26.36 -16.65
CA GLU A 686 -13.16 25.54 -17.62
C GLU A 686 -12.23 24.51 -18.32
N TYR A 687 -10.99 24.86 -18.60
CA TYR A 687 -10.03 24.00 -19.25
C TYR A 687 -9.60 22.84 -18.35
N ILE A 688 -9.34 23.09 -17.07
CA ILE A 688 -9.04 22.05 -16.10
C ILE A 688 -10.23 21.11 -15.88
N LYS A 689 -11.43 21.67 -15.81
CA LYS A 689 -12.66 20.89 -15.75
C LYS A 689 -12.78 19.96 -16.96
N TYR A 690 -12.52 20.44 -18.16
CA TYR A 690 -12.47 19.63 -19.38
C TYR A 690 -11.38 18.54 -19.27
N LEU A 691 -10.18 18.90 -18.85
CA LEU A 691 -9.05 17.98 -18.70
C LEU A 691 -9.40 16.81 -17.77
N PHE A 692 -9.83 17.10 -16.55
CA PHE A 692 -10.14 16.07 -15.54
C PHE A 692 -11.28 15.13 -15.98
N LYS A 693 -12.27 15.64 -16.72
CA LYS A 693 -13.38 14.83 -17.26
C LYS A 693 -12.97 13.99 -18.47
N THR A 694 -11.99 14.45 -19.25
CA THR A 694 -11.73 13.89 -20.59
C THR A 694 -10.49 12.99 -20.63
N VAL A 695 -9.48 13.25 -19.81
CA VAL A 695 -8.14 12.61 -19.87
C VAL A 695 -8.22 11.07 -19.80
N ARG A 696 -9.18 10.53 -19.05
CA ARG A 696 -9.38 9.06 -18.92
C ARG A 696 -9.65 8.37 -20.27
N LYS A 697 -10.31 9.04 -21.21
CA LYS A 697 -10.65 8.49 -22.53
C LYS A 697 -9.43 8.24 -23.43
N TYR A 698 -8.32 8.91 -23.12
CA TYR A 698 -7.09 8.87 -23.89
C TYR A 698 -5.94 8.15 -23.20
N PHE A 699 -6.25 7.29 -22.23
CA PHE A 699 -5.26 6.60 -21.39
C PHE A 699 -4.30 7.59 -20.72
N GLY A 700 -4.91 8.67 -20.19
CA GLY A 700 -4.19 9.75 -19.51
C GLY A 700 -4.60 9.87 -18.05
N GLU A 701 -3.79 10.59 -17.30
CA GLU A 701 -3.92 10.88 -15.88
C GLU A 701 -3.64 12.35 -15.63
N ALA A 702 -4.52 13.01 -14.90
CA ALA A 702 -4.30 14.38 -14.40
C ALA A 702 -4.00 14.31 -12.91
N VAL A 703 -2.90 14.94 -12.49
CA VAL A 703 -2.44 14.98 -11.11
C VAL A 703 -2.32 16.44 -10.68
N VAL A 704 -2.98 16.79 -9.58
CA VAL A 704 -2.85 18.11 -8.95
C VAL A 704 -2.19 17.94 -7.60
N VAL A 705 -1.20 18.77 -7.32
CA VAL A 705 -0.44 18.79 -6.09
C VAL A 705 -0.61 20.16 -5.42
N THR A 706 -0.98 20.14 -4.13
CA THR A 706 -1.20 21.36 -3.35
C THR A 706 -0.62 21.28 -1.95
N GLN A 707 -0.31 22.43 -1.38
CA GLN A 707 0.12 22.57 0.01
C GLN A 707 -1.06 22.82 0.95
N GLU A 708 -2.05 23.57 0.51
CA GLU A 708 -3.21 23.96 1.31
C GLU A 708 -4.52 23.61 0.62
N VAL A 709 -5.47 23.11 1.38
CA VAL A 709 -6.81 22.80 0.88
C VAL A 709 -7.58 24.07 0.55
N ASP A 710 -7.36 25.13 1.31
CA ASP A 710 -8.05 26.43 1.16
C ASP A 710 -7.80 27.05 -0.21
N ASP A 711 -6.64 26.78 -0.83
CA ASP A 711 -6.31 27.23 -2.19
C ASP A 711 -7.28 26.69 -3.25
N ILE A 712 -7.77 25.46 -3.07
CA ILE A 712 -8.71 24.83 -4.01
C ILE A 712 -10.15 25.25 -3.73
N ILE A 713 -10.48 25.56 -2.47
CA ILE A 713 -11.83 25.94 -2.06
C ILE A 713 -12.18 27.33 -2.58
N SER A 714 -11.20 28.20 -2.80
CA SER A 714 -11.40 29.56 -3.33
C SER A 714 -12.12 29.59 -4.68
N SER A 715 -12.00 28.52 -5.48
CA SER A 715 -12.73 28.36 -6.75
C SER A 715 -13.70 27.17 -6.69
N PRO A 716 -15.02 27.38 -6.55
CA PRO A 716 -16.00 26.29 -6.52
C PRO A 716 -15.96 25.38 -7.75
N ILE A 717 -15.70 25.94 -8.94
CA ILE A 717 -15.62 25.19 -10.20
C ILE A 717 -14.43 24.23 -10.19
N VAL A 718 -13.29 24.69 -9.73
CA VAL A 718 -12.06 23.91 -9.66
C VAL A 718 -12.18 22.82 -8.59
N LYS A 719 -12.70 23.17 -7.41
CA LYS A 719 -12.96 22.22 -6.32
C LYS A 719 -13.76 21.02 -6.81
N GLU A 720 -14.93 21.26 -7.41
CA GLU A 720 -15.77 20.16 -7.90
C GLU A 720 -15.12 19.39 -9.04
N ALA A 721 -14.43 20.06 -9.95
CA ALA A 721 -13.78 19.41 -11.07
C ALA A 721 -12.62 18.52 -10.65
N ILE A 722 -11.77 18.96 -9.74
CA ILE A 722 -10.57 18.24 -9.31
C ILE A 722 -10.92 17.14 -8.29
N ILE A 723 -11.59 17.50 -7.20
CA ILE A 723 -11.82 16.57 -6.08
C ILE A 723 -12.77 15.44 -6.50
N ASN A 724 -13.87 15.77 -7.20
CA ASN A 724 -14.87 14.76 -7.61
C ASN A 724 -14.40 13.89 -8.77
N ASN A 725 -13.38 14.31 -9.53
CA ASN A 725 -12.80 13.52 -10.61
C ASN A 725 -11.40 12.99 -10.29
N SER A 726 -11.00 12.93 -9.02
CA SER A 726 -9.78 12.29 -8.54
C SER A 726 -10.12 11.16 -7.58
N ASP A 727 -10.22 9.95 -8.12
CA ASP A 727 -10.53 8.77 -7.31
C ASP A 727 -9.32 8.29 -6.50
N CYS A 728 -8.11 8.67 -6.88
CA CYS A 728 -6.91 8.45 -6.09
C CYS A 728 -6.59 9.74 -5.31
N LYS A 729 -6.61 9.63 -3.99
CA LYS A 729 -6.25 10.72 -3.07
C LYS A 729 -4.99 10.33 -2.32
N ILE A 730 -4.03 11.23 -2.28
CA ILE A 730 -2.72 10.99 -1.67
C ILE A 730 -2.46 12.12 -0.68
N LEU A 731 -2.31 11.79 0.59
CA LEU A 731 -2.06 12.75 1.65
C LEU A 731 -0.72 12.45 2.33
N LEU A 732 0.10 13.49 2.45
CA LEU A 732 1.31 13.45 3.25
C LEU A 732 0.99 13.95 4.67
N ASP A 733 1.99 14.09 5.53
CA ASP A 733 1.85 14.44 6.93
C ASP A 733 0.96 15.69 7.16
N GLN A 734 -0.17 15.49 7.83
CA GLN A 734 -1.17 16.53 8.11
C GLN A 734 -1.14 17.04 9.56
N ARG A 735 -0.10 16.74 10.35
CA ARG A 735 -0.03 17.13 11.76
C ARG A 735 -0.13 18.63 11.99
N LYS A 736 0.34 19.45 11.06
CA LYS A 736 0.17 20.92 11.10
C LYS A 736 -1.30 21.34 11.14
N TYR A 737 -2.19 20.54 10.57
CA TYR A 737 -3.62 20.82 10.42
C TYR A 737 -4.51 19.95 11.30
N ILE A 738 -3.97 19.26 12.30
CA ILE A 738 -4.72 18.33 13.15
C ILE A 738 -5.97 18.97 13.78
N ASN A 739 -5.90 20.25 14.13
CA ASN A 739 -7.04 20.99 14.71
C ASN A 739 -8.11 21.38 13.68
N LYS A 740 -7.76 21.40 12.40
CA LYS A 740 -8.66 21.72 11.28
C LYS A 740 -8.94 20.50 10.41
N PHE A 741 -8.48 19.31 10.80
CA PHE A 741 -8.53 18.13 9.97
C PHE A 741 -9.96 17.69 9.61
N GLU A 742 -10.94 17.95 10.47
CA GLU A 742 -12.36 17.68 10.19
C GLU A 742 -12.88 18.43 8.95
N HIS A 743 -12.30 19.60 8.65
CA HIS A 743 -12.61 20.31 7.42
C HIS A 743 -12.07 19.58 6.19
N ILE A 744 -10.82 19.12 6.26
CA ILE A 744 -10.18 18.29 5.21
C ILE A 744 -10.95 16.99 5.01
N GLN A 745 -11.31 16.32 6.11
CA GLN A 745 -12.09 15.09 6.11
C GLN A 745 -13.42 15.25 5.36
N ARG A 746 -14.20 16.28 5.70
CA ARG A 746 -15.48 16.56 5.03
C ARG A 746 -15.31 16.91 3.56
N LEU A 747 -14.29 17.71 3.23
CA LEU A 747 -14.02 18.16 1.89
C LEU A 747 -13.67 16.99 0.96
N LEU A 748 -12.81 16.08 1.43
CA LEU A 748 -12.33 14.95 0.66
C LEU A 748 -13.22 13.70 0.79
N GLY A 749 -14.25 13.76 1.66
CA GLY A 749 -15.15 12.64 1.91
C GLY A 749 -14.46 11.45 2.57
N LEU A 750 -13.54 11.70 3.53
CA LEU A 750 -12.76 10.66 4.20
C LEU A 750 -13.55 10.00 5.34
N THR A 751 -13.41 8.70 5.47
CA THR A 751 -13.95 7.90 6.58
C THR A 751 -13.17 8.10 7.87
N GLU A 752 -13.69 7.64 9.01
CA GLU A 752 -12.95 7.66 10.29
C GLU A 752 -11.70 6.77 10.24
N LYS A 753 -11.74 5.64 9.54
CA LYS A 753 -10.57 4.80 9.26
C LYS A 753 -9.48 5.59 8.55
N GLU A 754 -9.82 6.23 7.45
CA GLU A 754 -8.89 7.01 6.64
C GLU A 754 -8.30 8.18 7.44
N LYS A 755 -9.11 8.85 8.27
CA LYS A 755 -8.64 9.86 9.24
C LYS A 755 -7.60 9.28 10.19
N GLY A 756 -7.88 8.11 10.79
CA GLY A 756 -6.95 7.40 11.66
C GLY A 756 -5.61 7.10 10.98
N GLN A 757 -5.67 6.55 9.77
CA GLN A 757 -4.48 6.27 8.96
C GLN A 757 -3.68 7.54 8.65
N ILE A 758 -4.33 8.62 8.20
CA ILE A 758 -3.67 9.89 7.84
C ILE A 758 -3.01 10.54 9.06
N LEU A 759 -3.69 10.56 10.20
CA LEU A 759 -3.15 11.14 11.42
C LEU A 759 -2.05 10.28 12.07
N SER A 760 -1.95 8.99 11.69
CA SER A 760 -0.86 8.10 12.12
C SER A 760 0.46 8.31 11.34
N ILE A 761 0.44 9.10 10.25
CA ILE A 761 1.62 9.34 9.40
C ILE A 761 2.78 9.90 10.23
N ASN A 762 3.96 9.30 10.10
CA ASN A 762 5.20 9.64 10.78
C ASN A 762 5.14 9.60 12.33
N GLN A 763 4.17 8.93 12.95
CA GLN A 763 4.08 8.80 14.41
C GLN A 763 5.15 7.85 14.96
N ALA A 764 5.46 6.79 14.25
CA ALA A 764 6.32 5.72 14.71
C ALA A 764 7.45 5.40 13.71
N ASN A 765 8.07 6.42 13.13
CA ASN A 765 9.18 6.26 12.20
C ASN A 765 10.35 5.52 12.85
N HIS A 766 10.93 4.59 12.11
CA HIS A 766 12.09 3.84 12.56
C HIS A 766 13.33 4.77 12.63
N PRO A 767 14.02 4.86 13.78
CA PRO A 767 15.08 5.87 13.98
C PRO A 767 16.32 5.68 13.09
N GLY A 768 16.55 4.49 12.54
CA GLY A 768 17.67 4.17 11.64
C GLY A 768 17.37 4.30 10.15
N ARG A 769 16.18 4.79 9.76
CA ARG A 769 15.76 4.87 8.35
C ARG A 769 15.29 6.28 8.01
N PHE A 770 15.67 6.76 6.82
CA PHE A 770 15.27 8.08 6.32
C PHE A 770 14.13 7.92 5.32
N TYR A 771 12.90 8.15 5.75
CA TYR A 771 11.71 8.10 4.91
C TYR A 771 10.63 9.08 5.41
N ARG A 772 9.65 9.32 4.55
CA ARG A 772 8.41 9.98 4.89
C ARG A 772 7.25 9.08 4.54
N GLU A 773 6.30 8.96 5.42
CA GLU A 773 5.10 8.18 5.12
C GLU A 773 4.11 8.98 4.30
N VAL A 774 3.35 8.27 3.48
CA VAL A 774 2.32 8.79 2.59
C VAL A 774 1.08 7.90 2.67
N TRP A 775 -0.08 8.51 2.85
CA TRP A 775 -1.35 7.81 2.76
C TRP A 775 -1.86 7.84 1.33
N ILE A 776 -2.36 6.71 0.84
CA ILE A 776 -2.97 6.56 -0.47
C ILE A 776 -4.36 5.94 -0.29
N GLY A 777 -5.39 6.65 -0.75
CA GLY A 777 -6.78 6.19 -0.77
C GLY A 777 -7.30 6.08 -2.19
N LEU A 778 -8.03 5.00 -2.47
CA LEU A 778 -8.56 4.65 -3.79
C LEU A 778 -10.07 4.43 -3.70
N GLY A 779 -10.84 5.28 -4.40
CA GLY A 779 -12.29 5.16 -4.52
C GLY A 779 -13.07 5.21 -3.19
N GLY A 780 -12.44 5.63 -2.08
CA GLY A 780 -13.06 5.65 -0.75
C GLY A 780 -13.27 4.26 -0.11
N THR A 781 -12.74 3.20 -0.71
CA THR A 781 -12.91 1.81 -0.23
C THR A 781 -11.58 1.17 0.19
N CYS A 782 -10.51 1.44 -0.53
CA CYS A 782 -9.19 0.89 -0.25
C CYS A 782 -8.24 2.02 0.16
N SER A 783 -7.54 1.87 1.27
CA SER A 783 -6.58 2.87 1.72
C SER A 783 -5.48 2.24 2.57
N ALA A 784 -4.25 2.75 2.42
CA ALA A 784 -3.11 2.31 3.22
C ALA A 784 -2.07 3.43 3.35
N VAL A 785 -1.16 3.28 4.32
CA VAL A 785 -0.02 4.18 4.53
C VAL A 785 1.25 3.46 4.14
N TYR A 786 2.01 4.04 3.24
CA TYR A 786 3.30 3.54 2.76
C TYR A 786 4.43 4.48 3.15
N ALA A 787 5.65 4.00 3.11
CA ALA A 787 6.84 4.83 3.29
C ALA A 787 7.45 5.17 1.92
N THR A 788 7.70 6.45 1.69
CA THR A 788 8.56 6.93 0.59
C THR A 788 9.98 6.95 1.10
N GLU A 789 10.67 5.85 0.90
CA GLU A 789 12.10 5.69 1.18
C GLU A 789 12.83 5.63 -0.15
N VAL A 790 13.88 6.42 -0.30
CA VAL A 790 14.65 6.56 -1.53
C VAL A 790 16.12 6.23 -1.29
N SER A 791 16.83 5.81 -2.33
CA SER A 791 18.28 5.63 -2.25
C SER A 791 19.00 6.96 -2.11
N GLU A 792 20.27 6.93 -1.69
CA GLU A 792 21.07 8.15 -1.60
C GLU A 792 21.24 8.83 -2.97
N GLU A 793 21.31 8.04 -4.05
CA GLU A 793 21.38 8.56 -5.41
C GLU A 793 20.08 9.25 -5.83
N GLU A 794 18.92 8.69 -5.49
CA GLU A 794 17.62 9.34 -5.69
C GLU A 794 17.51 10.61 -4.84
N TYR A 795 18.00 10.57 -3.59
CA TYR A 795 18.00 11.73 -2.70
C TYR A 795 18.72 12.92 -3.35
N PHE A 796 19.99 12.73 -3.81
CA PHE A 796 20.74 13.81 -4.46
C PHE A 796 20.18 14.20 -5.84
N THR A 797 19.41 13.33 -6.48
CA THR A 797 18.69 13.68 -7.72
C THR A 797 17.47 14.55 -7.45
N PHE A 798 16.76 14.31 -6.33
CA PHE A 798 15.47 14.95 -6.01
C PHE A 798 15.59 16.11 -5.03
N THR A 799 16.77 16.31 -4.40
CA THR A 799 16.93 17.36 -3.38
C THR A 799 16.57 18.73 -3.90
N THR A 800 15.84 19.48 -3.08
CA THR A 800 15.47 20.88 -3.32
C THR A 800 16.31 21.83 -2.47
N GLU A 801 17.21 21.30 -1.64
CA GLU A 801 18.07 22.07 -0.78
C GLU A 801 19.20 22.71 -1.59
N GLU A 802 19.31 24.03 -1.51
CA GLU A 802 20.17 24.85 -2.39
C GLU A 802 21.64 24.48 -2.27
N SER A 803 22.14 24.28 -1.04
CA SER A 803 23.54 23.93 -0.80
C SER A 803 23.92 22.58 -1.42
N GLU A 804 23.04 21.59 -1.32
CA GLU A 804 23.23 20.26 -1.90
C GLU A 804 23.17 20.31 -3.44
N LYS A 805 22.19 21.05 -4.00
CA LYS A 805 22.10 21.27 -5.46
C LYS A 805 23.37 21.89 -6.02
N LEU A 806 23.88 22.93 -5.37
CA LEU A 806 25.12 23.61 -5.78
C LEU A 806 26.33 22.68 -5.71
N GLU A 807 26.40 21.81 -4.69
CA GLU A 807 27.49 20.83 -4.57
C GLU A 807 27.43 19.78 -5.70
N VAL A 808 26.23 19.25 -6.00
CA VAL A 808 26.01 18.35 -7.14
C VAL A 808 26.43 19.03 -8.45
N GLN A 809 26.02 20.27 -8.68
CA GLN A 809 26.35 21.02 -9.91
C GLN A 809 27.84 21.31 -10.02
N ARG A 810 28.51 21.68 -8.92
CA ARG A 810 29.95 21.96 -8.86
C ARG A 810 30.75 20.72 -9.24
N ILE A 811 30.40 19.54 -8.72
CA ILE A 811 31.11 18.28 -9.04
C ILE A 811 30.78 17.86 -10.48
N ALA A 812 29.55 18.00 -10.92
CA ALA A 812 29.16 17.66 -12.30
C ALA A 812 29.80 18.56 -13.37
N GLY A 813 30.09 19.82 -13.05
CA GLY A 813 30.78 20.80 -13.94
C GLY A 813 32.31 20.66 -13.98
N GLY A 814 32.89 19.70 -13.26
CA GLY A 814 34.31 19.45 -13.26
C GLY A 814 34.85 18.84 -14.60
N PRO A 815 36.16 18.81 -14.85
CA PRO A 815 36.75 18.43 -16.15
C PRO A 815 36.42 17.01 -16.64
N GLU A 816 36.06 16.11 -15.76
CA GLU A 816 35.60 14.73 -16.03
C GLU A 816 34.20 14.45 -15.41
N GLY A 817 33.48 15.50 -15.07
CA GLY A 817 32.25 15.39 -14.32
C GLY A 817 31.05 15.07 -15.21
N SER A 818 30.27 14.06 -14.82
CA SER A 818 28.90 13.85 -15.29
C SER A 818 27.95 14.01 -14.10
N LEU A 819 26.69 14.32 -14.35
CA LEU A 819 25.69 14.42 -13.29
C LEU A 819 25.54 13.09 -12.51
N GLU A 820 25.51 11.96 -13.22
CA GLU A 820 25.49 10.63 -12.61
C GLU A 820 26.75 10.38 -11.75
N GLY A 821 27.92 10.74 -12.23
CA GLY A 821 29.19 10.61 -11.50
C GLY A 821 29.24 11.46 -10.24
N ALA A 822 28.72 12.69 -10.30
CA ALA A 822 28.63 13.59 -9.15
C ALA A 822 27.71 13.02 -8.05
N ILE A 823 26.53 12.57 -8.45
CA ILE A 823 25.55 11.98 -7.55
C ILE A 823 26.09 10.71 -6.89
N ARG A 824 26.75 9.84 -7.67
CA ARG A 824 27.36 8.62 -7.14
C ARG A 824 28.42 8.90 -6.08
N ARG A 825 29.32 9.86 -6.33
CA ARG A 825 30.37 10.26 -5.36
C ARG A 825 29.77 10.81 -4.05
N LEU A 826 28.73 11.64 -4.15
CA LEU A 826 28.07 12.20 -2.97
C LEU A 826 27.30 11.12 -2.18
N ALA A 827 26.64 10.20 -2.88
CA ALA A 827 25.94 9.08 -2.26
C ALA A 827 26.92 8.15 -1.52
N GLU A 828 28.07 7.83 -2.12
CA GLU A 828 29.12 7.03 -1.48
C GLU A 828 29.65 7.71 -0.22
N LYS A 829 29.98 9.01 -0.31
CA LYS A 829 30.46 9.81 0.84
C LYS A 829 29.45 9.78 1.99
N LYS A 830 28.16 9.98 1.70
CA LYS A 830 27.10 9.97 2.71
C LYS A 830 26.95 8.59 3.38
N ARG A 831 27.04 7.50 2.61
CA ARG A 831 27.05 6.13 3.16
C ARG A 831 28.24 5.86 4.08
N GLU A 832 29.42 6.39 3.74
CA GLU A 832 30.62 6.26 4.59
C GLU A 832 30.44 7.03 5.91
N GLU A 833 29.91 8.23 5.87
CA GLU A 833 29.62 9.05 7.05
C GLU A 833 28.60 8.35 7.97
N GLN A 834 27.54 7.74 7.40
CA GLN A 834 26.54 6.98 8.17
C GLN A 834 27.14 5.73 8.84
N LYS A 835 28.04 5.01 8.17
CA LYS A 835 28.76 3.86 8.74
C LYS A 835 29.69 4.26 9.90
N GLN A 836 30.29 5.42 9.85
CA GLN A 836 31.16 5.94 10.93
C GLN A 836 30.33 6.34 12.17
N VAL A 837 29.13 6.88 11.99
CA VAL A 837 28.22 7.24 13.09
C VAL A 837 27.61 6.00 13.75
N SER A 838 27.34 4.94 12.99
CA SER A 838 26.77 3.68 13.49
C SER A 838 27.78 2.77 14.18
N ASN A 839 29.09 2.99 14.02
CA ASN A 839 30.17 2.29 14.72
C ASN A 839 31.03 3.31 15.50
N PRO A 840 30.57 3.89 16.61
CA PRO A 840 31.46 4.65 17.49
C PRO A 840 32.48 3.67 18.10
N LYS A 841 33.77 3.90 17.83
CA LYS A 841 34.88 3.16 18.44
C LYS A 841 34.81 3.22 19.96
#